data_5312378fdaa2ba9acc4f618b4af6cdb4
#
_entry.id   5312378fdaa2ba9acc4f618b4af6cdb4
#
_cell.length_a   1.000
_cell.length_b   1.000
_cell.length_c   1.000
_cell.angle_alpha   90.00
_cell.angle_beta   90.00
_cell.angle_gamma   90.00
#
_symmetry.space_group_name_H-M   'P 1'
#
loop_
_entity.id
_entity.type
_entity.pdbx_description
1 polymer ?
#
loop_
_entity_poly.entity_id
_entity_poly.type
_entity_poly.pdbx_seq_one_letter_code
_entity_poly.pdbx_strand_id
1 'polypeptide(L)'
;MLGKANIDIQENYNECLDAELLNILLKDRSSNKNIIWATDIYANKGTPYDSWEQITINLITGRLGKTIRPRIDKSEKEQKIRIKDKAEVFTPSWICNEMNNYLCDEWFEAKNVFNIPNDKTWKIKKKKIIFKNEKDKTWQDFVKLKILEISCGEAPFLVSRYDTTTGELIKINNRIGALDRKLRIVNENCDNDQDWLKWTVESFKSTYGYEWQGDNLLIARENLLFTFIDYYITKFNEFPNKEYLIEIATILSWNLWQMDGLKYVIPNSCNQNRKRQLSLFENDELTQCEGCLKNDNSKHIGIYSKIMNWETQKIIKFFKGGKYMKFDFVIGNPPYQNGKQQIYPYFYTESKIVGNCVEMIFPCGWQEPKNANGLKIMNNKLTKEDNQIVFINNVDNVFPNIIGAKHTNIILWKKGYNNQLDGYQKVLFNGKDEKIVKLLCNVSEIELPKILNNILYKIRLMTNKYIDSIIYIQNNLNLETLYQEFPKSINVIGSNGRDKRFERNIFKKIPAFTEFKVNESDILTIGTQNNKRVVRYIPEKFVDKTHINLLKYKLIVSAAASKDFGSKLSDFKVLKPREAFTRSFISFGASDSEQEIINISNYLKTKFSRALLYTLKNGLMNNKDTWKNVPLQDFTNNSDIDWTKSIHEIDLQLYKKYGLNQEEIDFIESHVKEMK
;
A
#
# COMPACT_ATOMS: atom_id res chain seq x y z
N MET A 1 24.42 -21.83 -16.99
CA MET A 1 23.22 -21.94 -16.14
C MET A 1 23.72 -22.06 -14.73
N LEU A 2 23.62 -21.04 -13.92
CA LEU A 2 23.83 -21.12 -12.47
C LEU A 2 22.68 -21.96 -11.94
N GLY A 3 22.98 -23.11 -11.33
CA GLY A 3 21.99 -24.05 -10.83
C GLY A 3 21.03 -23.33 -9.87
N LYS A 4 19.74 -23.68 -9.94
CA LYS A 4 18.79 -23.31 -8.89
C LYS A 4 19.39 -23.73 -7.55
N ALA A 5 19.42 -22.83 -6.58
CA ALA A 5 19.88 -23.19 -5.25
C ALA A 5 18.99 -24.30 -4.72
N ASN A 6 19.62 -25.27 -4.09
CA ASN A 6 18.91 -26.09 -3.15
C ASN A 6 18.61 -25.21 -1.93
N ILE A 7 17.41 -24.63 -1.92
CA ILE A 7 16.97 -23.65 -0.92
C ILE A 7 16.37 -24.38 0.29
N ASP A 8 16.06 -25.66 0.12
CA ASP A 8 15.31 -26.47 1.07
C ASP A 8 16.20 -27.41 1.87
N ILE A 9 16.27 -27.23 3.17
CA ILE A 9 16.88 -28.20 4.13
C ILE A 9 16.28 -29.59 3.94
N GLN A 10 15.02 -29.71 3.57
CA GLN A 10 14.31 -30.97 3.46
C GLN A 10 14.87 -31.85 2.33
N GLU A 11 15.46 -31.27 1.28
CA GLU A 11 16.11 -32.01 0.20
C GLU A 11 17.55 -32.41 0.57
N ASN A 12 18.21 -31.67 1.47
CA ASN A 12 19.59 -31.95 1.93
C ASN A 12 19.65 -32.69 3.28
N TYR A 13 18.52 -33.14 3.77
CA TYR A 13 18.36 -33.79 5.06
C TYR A 13 19.36 -34.92 5.31
N ASN A 14 19.74 -35.67 4.29
CA ASN A 14 20.66 -36.80 4.40
C ASN A 14 22.16 -36.41 4.41
N GLU A 15 22.51 -35.18 4.06
CA GLU A 15 23.90 -34.76 3.92
C GLU A 15 24.36 -33.76 5.01
N CYS A 16 23.45 -32.88 5.53
CA CYS A 16 23.88 -31.76 6.33
C CYS A 16 23.14 -31.55 7.65
N LEU A 17 21.89 -31.96 7.79
CA LEU A 17 21.06 -31.62 8.97
C LEU A 17 20.25 -32.84 9.42
N ASP A 18 20.45 -33.22 10.68
CA ASP A 18 19.70 -34.32 11.29
C ASP A 18 18.31 -33.90 11.79
N ALA A 19 17.50 -34.91 12.16
CA ALA A 19 16.16 -34.70 12.72
C ALA A 19 16.16 -33.79 13.96
N GLU A 20 17.25 -33.70 14.69
CA GLU A 20 17.39 -32.87 15.89
C GLU A 20 17.34 -31.37 15.51
N LEU A 21 18.10 -30.95 14.51
CA LEU A 21 18.10 -29.56 14.06
C LEU A 21 16.74 -29.15 13.50
N LEU A 22 16.10 -30.00 12.70
CA LEU A 22 14.77 -29.73 12.17
C LEU A 22 13.72 -29.65 13.30
N ASN A 23 13.80 -30.47 14.33
CA ASN A 23 12.97 -30.39 15.52
C ASN A 23 13.14 -29.05 16.25
N ILE A 24 14.38 -28.55 16.35
CA ILE A 24 14.66 -27.25 16.97
C ILE A 24 14.05 -26.12 16.11
N LEU A 25 14.22 -26.17 14.79
CA LEU A 25 13.65 -25.19 13.87
C LEU A 25 12.11 -25.21 13.83
N LEU A 26 11.47 -26.34 14.06
CA LEU A 26 10.02 -26.47 14.15
C LEU A 26 9.47 -25.97 15.49
N LYS A 27 10.31 -25.81 16.54
CA LYS A 27 9.83 -25.49 17.88
C LYS A 27 9.20 -24.11 17.97
N ASP A 28 7.98 -24.04 18.50
CA ASP A 28 7.37 -22.80 18.99
C ASP A 28 7.64 -22.66 20.50
N ARG A 29 8.40 -21.65 20.85
CA ARG A 29 8.84 -21.40 22.23
C ARG A 29 7.72 -20.82 23.12
N SER A 30 6.65 -20.36 22.53
CA SER A 30 5.53 -19.80 23.25
C SER A 30 4.58 -20.87 23.79
N SER A 31 4.27 -21.87 22.98
CA SER A 31 3.39 -22.98 23.33
C SER A 31 4.12 -24.23 23.84
N ASN A 32 5.43 -24.32 23.69
CA ASN A 32 6.25 -25.53 23.86
C ASN A 32 5.88 -26.69 22.92
N LYS A 33 5.16 -26.42 21.84
CA LYS A 33 4.80 -27.35 20.77
C LYS A 33 5.60 -26.99 19.52
N ASN A 34 5.26 -27.57 18.39
CA ASN A 34 5.76 -27.11 17.11
C ASN A 34 4.92 -25.91 16.61
N ILE A 35 5.49 -25.16 15.65
CA ILE A 35 4.76 -24.17 14.87
C ILE A 35 3.59 -24.85 14.14
N ILE A 36 2.51 -24.12 13.92
CA ILE A 36 1.31 -24.63 13.25
C ILE A 36 1.27 -24.14 11.80
N TRP A 37 0.49 -24.80 10.95
CA TRP A 37 0.32 -24.36 9.56
C TRP A 37 -0.23 -22.95 9.47
N ALA A 38 -1.20 -22.60 10.31
CA ALA A 38 -1.90 -21.30 10.38
C ALA A 38 -2.55 -20.86 9.05
N THR A 39 -2.65 -21.76 8.08
CA THR A 39 -3.25 -21.53 6.76
C THR A 39 -4.00 -22.77 6.30
N ASP A 40 -5.10 -22.58 5.54
CA ASP A 40 -5.91 -23.67 4.99
C ASP A 40 -5.42 -24.14 3.60
N ILE A 41 -4.31 -23.58 3.12
CA ILE A 41 -3.78 -23.88 1.78
C ILE A 41 -3.43 -25.36 1.62
N TYR A 42 -3.02 -26.01 2.71
CA TYR A 42 -2.63 -27.42 2.74
C TYR A 42 -3.75 -28.36 3.21
N ALA A 43 -4.94 -27.87 3.60
CA ALA A 43 -6.03 -28.65 4.14
C ALA A 43 -6.54 -29.77 3.19
N ASN A 44 -6.35 -29.59 1.87
CA ASN A 44 -6.67 -30.61 0.87
C ASN A 44 -5.79 -31.87 0.95
N LYS A 45 -4.69 -31.85 1.72
CA LYS A 45 -3.83 -33.02 1.96
C LYS A 45 -4.30 -33.88 3.15
N GLY A 46 -5.35 -33.45 3.85
CA GLY A 46 -5.95 -34.17 4.99
C GLY A 46 -5.82 -33.42 6.31
N THR A 47 -6.48 -33.94 7.36
CA THR A 47 -6.59 -33.30 8.68
C THR A 47 -5.26 -32.91 9.35
N PRO A 48 -4.12 -33.63 9.20
CA PRO A 48 -2.84 -33.21 9.77
C PRO A 48 -2.30 -31.90 9.19
N TYR A 49 -2.89 -31.38 8.11
CA TYR A 49 -2.53 -30.14 7.43
C TYR A 49 -3.52 -28.99 7.66
N ASP A 50 -4.46 -29.17 8.59
CA ASP A 50 -5.39 -28.11 8.98
C ASP A 50 -4.67 -26.94 9.64
N SER A 51 -5.24 -25.73 9.53
CA SER A 51 -4.59 -24.48 9.94
C SER A 51 -4.19 -24.40 11.44
N TRP A 52 -4.77 -25.21 12.29
CA TRP A 52 -4.44 -25.30 13.73
C TRP A 52 -3.50 -26.47 14.09
N GLU A 53 -3.19 -27.34 13.13
CA GLU A 53 -2.35 -28.50 13.35
C GLU A 53 -0.87 -28.13 13.31
N GLN A 54 -0.06 -28.87 14.07
CA GLN A 54 1.38 -28.68 14.15
C GLN A 54 2.08 -29.17 12.87
N ILE A 55 3.09 -28.45 12.42
CA ILE A 55 4.03 -28.97 11.42
C ILE A 55 4.95 -29.96 12.12
N THR A 56 4.98 -31.19 11.61
CA THR A 56 5.87 -32.26 12.12
C THR A 56 6.81 -32.75 11.02
N ILE A 57 7.95 -33.31 11.42
CA ILE A 57 8.96 -33.82 10.48
C ILE A 57 8.35 -34.79 9.45
N ASN A 58 7.48 -35.70 9.91
CA ASN A 58 6.88 -36.71 9.04
C ASN A 58 5.99 -36.12 7.93
N LEU A 59 5.45 -34.90 8.12
CA LEU A 59 4.59 -34.23 7.13
C LEU A 59 5.37 -33.46 6.07
N ILE A 60 6.68 -33.26 6.28
CA ILE A 60 7.50 -32.38 5.46
C ILE A 60 8.82 -33.02 4.99
N THR A 61 9.07 -34.30 5.29
CA THR A 61 10.30 -35.03 4.88
C THR A 61 10.00 -36.28 4.09
N GLY A 62 11.02 -36.89 3.51
CA GLY A 62 10.92 -38.12 2.71
C GLY A 62 10.06 -37.90 1.47
N ARG A 63 9.04 -38.73 1.25
CA ARG A 63 8.12 -38.61 0.10
C ARG A 63 7.31 -37.29 0.13
N LEU A 64 7.21 -36.65 1.29
CA LEU A 64 6.51 -35.40 1.52
C LEU A 64 7.47 -34.21 1.57
N GLY A 65 8.75 -34.35 1.30
CA GLY A 65 9.79 -33.32 1.34
C GLY A 65 9.49 -32.08 0.49
N LYS A 66 8.64 -32.21 -0.54
CA LYS A 66 8.20 -31.08 -1.37
C LYS A 66 6.91 -30.40 -0.89
N THR A 67 6.46 -30.68 0.32
CA THR A 67 5.23 -30.07 0.87
C THR A 67 5.41 -28.59 1.15
N ILE A 68 6.47 -28.22 1.87
CA ILE A 68 6.87 -26.81 2.07
C ILE A 68 7.93 -26.49 1.01
N ARG A 69 7.72 -25.42 0.29
CA ARG A 69 8.61 -24.95 -0.77
C ARG A 69 8.71 -23.42 -0.73
N PRO A 70 9.88 -22.86 -1.05
CA PRO A 70 9.99 -21.42 -1.26
C PRO A 70 8.95 -20.93 -2.29
N ARG A 71 8.58 -19.66 -2.19
CA ARG A 71 7.57 -19.07 -3.07
C ARG A 71 7.88 -19.29 -4.55
N ILE A 72 9.15 -19.16 -4.92
CA ILE A 72 9.58 -19.27 -6.33
C ILE A 72 9.34 -20.66 -6.93
N ASP A 73 9.30 -21.69 -6.10
CA ASP A 73 9.06 -23.08 -6.52
C ASP A 73 7.57 -23.44 -6.49
N LYS A 74 6.71 -22.56 -5.96
CA LYS A 74 5.26 -22.72 -6.01
C LYS A 74 4.74 -22.38 -7.41
N SER A 75 3.71 -23.08 -7.89
CA SER A 75 3.10 -22.78 -9.17
C SER A 75 2.50 -21.37 -9.20
N GLU A 76 2.39 -20.75 -10.38
CA GLU A 76 1.75 -19.43 -10.51
C GLU A 76 0.33 -19.39 -9.95
N LYS A 77 -0.41 -20.50 -10.03
CA LYS A 77 -1.76 -20.62 -9.47
C LYS A 77 -1.72 -20.57 -7.94
N GLU A 78 -0.80 -21.27 -7.31
CA GLU A 78 -0.60 -21.23 -5.84
C GLU A 78 -0.18 -19.84 -5.38
N GLN A 79 0.76 -19.19 -6.09
CA GLN A 79 1.20 -17.84 -5.79
C GLN A 79 0.03 -16.83 -5.87
N LYS A 80 -0.82 -16.91 -6.92
CA LYS A 80 -2.00 -16.05 -7.08
C LYS A 80 -3.03 -16.25 -5.96
N ILE A 81 -3.25 -17.48 -5.52
CA ILE A 81 -4.14 -17.80 -4.38
C ILE A 81 -3.57 -17.19 -3.10
N ARG A 82 -2.29 -17.37 -2.81
CA ARG A 82 -1.62 -16.81 -1.63
C ARG A 82 -1.64 -15.28 -1.60
N ILE A 83 -1.42 -14.62 -2.72
CA ILE A 83 -1.53 -13.16 -2.84
C ILE A 83 -2.96 -12.71 -2.54
N LYS A 84 -3.96 -13.37 -3.13
CA LYS A 84 -5.37 -12.97 -2.99
C LYS A 84 -5.93 -13.24 -1.60
N ASP A 85 -5.68 -14.44 -1.05
CA ASP A 85 -6.38 -14.94 0.13
C ASP A 85 -5.58 -14.71 1.43
N LYS A 86 -4.27 -14.56 1.34
CA LYS A 86 -3.36 -14.39 2.48
C LYS A 86 -2.54 -13.09 2.43
N ALA A 87 -2.74 -12.26 1.41
CA ALA A 87 -1.97 -11.02 1.17
C ALA A 87 -0.44 -11.24 1.19
N GLU A 88 0.01 -12.42 0.75
CA GLU A 88 1.42 -12.80 0.73
C GLU A 88 2.12 -12.13 -0.44
N VAL A 89 2.84 -11.06 -0.17
CA VAL A 89 3.56 -10.25 -1.15
C VAL A 89 5.05 -10.25 -0.83
N PHE A 90 5.84 -10.87 -1.70
CA PHE A 90 7.29 -10.91 -1.52
C PHE A 90 7.97 -9.69 -2.13
N THR A 91 8.96 -9.16 -1.43
CA THR A 91 9.67 -7.95 -1.81
C THR A 91 10.92 -8.28 -2.61
N PRO A 92 11.10 -7.69 -3.80
CA PRO A 92 12.32 -7.88 -4.60
C PRO A 92 13.57 -7.46 -3.83
N SER A 93 14.69 -8.17 -4.04
CA SER A 93 15.95 -7.91 -3.32
C SER A 93 16.47 -6.49 -3.50
N TRP A 94 16.24 -5.83 -4.66
CA TRP A 94 16.66 -4.45 -4.85
C TRP A 94 15.93 -3.47 -3.94
N ILE A 95 14.64 -3.70 -3.62
CA ILE A 95 13.88 -2.93 -2.62
C ILE A 95 14.39 -3.25 -1.21
N CYS A 96 14.59 -4.53 -0.89
CA CYS A 96 15.16 -4.92 0.40
C CYS A 96 16.52 -4.25 0.63
N ASN A 97 17.34 -4.13 -0.43
CA ASN A 97 18.61 -3.43 -0.39
C ASN A 97 18.42 -1.93 -0.12
N GLU A 98 17.51 -1.29 -0.86
CA GLU A 98 17.24 0.14 -0.71
C GLU A 98 16.79 0.49 0.71
N MET A 99 15.84 -0.26 1.24
CA MET A 99 15.34 -0.09 2.61
C MET A 99 16.44 -0.34 3.65
N ASN A 100 17.18 -1.44 3.54
CA ASN A 100 18.32 -1.68 4.42
C ASN A 100 19.41 -0.59 4.31
N ASN A 101 19.59 0.04 3.14
CA ASN A 101 20.48 1.20 3.00
C ASN A 101 19.97 2.40 3.81
N TYR A 102 18.66 2.72 3.75
CA TYR A 102 18.11 3.84 4.50
C TYR A 102 18.29 3.66 6.00
N LEU A 103 18.05 2.46 6.55
CA LEU A 103 18.30 2.18 7.97
C LEU A 103 19.78 2.32 8.33
N CYS A 104 20.69 1.82 7.49
CA CYS A 104 22.13 1.96 7.72
C CYS A 104 22.57 3.43 7.58
N ASP A 105 22.08 4.15 6.57
CA ASP A 105 22.40 5.55 6.35
C ASP A 105 21.97 6.41 7.56
N GLU A 106 20.83 6.09 8.16
CA GLU A 106 20.34 6.73 9.39
C GLU A 106 21.24 6.43 10.60
N TRP A 107 21.71 5.20 10.75
CA TRP A 107 22.58 4.83 11.85
C TRP A 107 23.99 5.40 11.71
N PHE A 108 24.58 5.31 10.49
CA PHE A 108 25.93 5.80 10.20
C PHE A 108 25.99 7.32 9.97
N GLU A 109 24.84 7.99 9.80
CA GLU A 109 24.75 9.40 9.40
C GLU A 109 25.54 9.65 8.08
N ALA A 110 25.52 8.66 7.20
CA ALA A 110 26.28 8.67 5.94
C ALA A 110 25.55 7.81 4.87
N LYS A 111 25.53 8.29 3.63
CA LYS A 111 24.82 7.60 2.53
C LYS A 111 25.64 6.47 1.92
N ASN A 112 24.91 5.40 1.57
CA ASN A 112 25.42 4.28 0.78
C ASN A 112 26.66 3.63 1.42
N VAL A 113 26.61 3.33 2.71
CA VAL A 113 27.77 2.79 3.45
C VAL A 113 28.21 1.43 2.90
N PHE A 114 27.29 0.51 2.67
CA PHE A 114 27.57 -0.87 2.24
C PHE A 114 27.65 -1.03 0.71
N ASN A 115 26.78 -0.35 0.00
CA ASN A 115 26.68 -0.44 -1.46
C ASN A 115 26.07 0.82 -2.07
N ILE A 116 26.09 0.90 -3.38
CA ILE A 116 25.48 1.98 -4.17
C ILE A 116 24.35 1.35 -4.97
N PRO A 117 23.09 1.75 -4.76
CA PRO A 117 21.98 1.32 -5.59
C PRO A 117 22.15 1.74 -7.05
N ASN A 118 21.78 0.88 -7.97
CA ASN A 118 21.85 1.14 -9.41
C ASN A 118 20.63 0.53 -10.09
N ASP A 119 19.54 1.29 -10.22
CA ASP A 119 18.22 0.86 -10.68
C ASP A 119 17.76 -0.37 -9.86
N LYS A 120 17.48 -1.51 -10.50
CA LYS A 120 17.07 -2.76 -9.84
C LYS A 120 18.25 -3.64 -9.38
N THR A 121 19.44 -3.08 -9.30
CA THR A 121 20.66 -3.75 -8.88
C THR A 121 21.45 -2.90 -7.88
N TRP A 122 22.59 -3.37 -7.46
CA TRP A 122 23.49 -2.62 -6.56
C TRP A 122 24.97 -2.99 -6.80
N LYS A 123 25.83 -2.06 -6.46
CA LYS A 123 27.27 -2.27 -6.50
C LYS A 123 27.85 -2.24 -5.09
N ILE A 124 28.40 -3.34 -4.61
CA ILE A 124 28.98 -3.46 -3.28
C ILE A 124 30.25 -2.60 -3.18
N LYS A 125 30.41 -1.87 -2.07
CA LYS A 125 31.66 -1.22 -1.71
C LYS A 125 32.61 -2.25 -1.09
N LYS A 126 33.74 -2.51 -1.75
CA LYS A 126 34.72 -3.55 -1.33
C LYS A 126 35.62 -3.11 -0.16
N LYS A 127 35.71 -1.78 0.11
CA LYS A 127 36.54 -1.28 1.21
C LYS A 127 35.90 -1.63 2.56
N LYS A 128 36.75 -1.88 3.57
CA LYS A 128 36.35 -2.09 4.96
C LYS A 128 35.45 -0.93 5.42
N ILE A 129 34.40 -1.25 6.16
CA ILE A 129 33.46 -0.24 6.72
C ILE A 129 34.18 0.48 7.86
N ILE A 130 34.20 1.83 7.80
CA ILE A 130 34.84 2.69 8.78
C ILE A 130 33.78 3.26 9.69
N PHE A 131 34.00 3.15 10.98
CA PHE A 131 33.19 3.74 12.04
C PHE A 131 33.81 5.07 12.43
N LYS A 132 33.17 6.20 12.08
CA LYS A 132 33.75 7.56 12.22
C LYS A 132 33.89 8.02 13.67
N ASN A 133 33.12 7.45 14.57
CA ASN A 133 33.09 7.84 15.98
C ASN A 133 33.26 6.60 16.87
N GLU A 134 34.50 6.13 16.97
CA GLU A 134 34.84 4.91 17.74
C GLU A 134 34.49 5.00 19.23
N LYS A 135 34.25 6.21 19.76
CA LYS A 135 33.89 6.41 21.17
C LYS A 135 32.40 6.19 21.43
N ASP A 136 31.55 6.52 20.44
CA ASP A 136 30.09 6.55 20.65
C ASP A 136 29.32 5.52 19.79
N LYS A 137 29.91 5.06 18.66
CA LYS A 137 29.29 4.10 17.75
C LYS A 137 30.35 3.13 17.19
N THR A 138 30.56 2.03 17.90
CA THR A 138 31.54 1.00 17.51
C THR A 138 30.91 -0.01 16.54
N TRP A 139 31.76 -0.85 15.90
CA TRP A 139 31.26 -1.96 15.08
C TRP A 139 30.47 -2.98 15.91
N GLN A 140 30.82 -3.17 17.19
CA GLN A 140 30.12 -4.01 18.13
C GLN A 140 28.68 -3.49 18.40
N ASP A 141 28.52 -2.17 18.50
CA ASP A 141 27.21 -1.56 18.68
C ASP A 141 26.32 -1.80 17.47
N PHE A 142 26.87 -1.70 16.25
CA PHE A 142 26.13 -2.02 15.03
C PHE A 142 25.69 -3.50 15.00
N VAL A 143 26.56 -4.42 15.37
CA VAL A 143 26.24 -5.85 15.44
C VAL A 143 25.11 -6.13 16.43
N LYS A 144 25.10 -5.43 17.57
CA LYS A 144 24.07 -5.57 18.62
C LYS A 144 22.76 -4.86 18.35
N LEU A 145 22.64 -4.07 17.27
CA LEU A 145 21.37 -3.41 16.92
C LEU A 145 20.25 -4.44 16.81
N LYS A 146 19.18 -4.23 17.58
CA LYS A 146 18.00 -5.10 17.54
C LYS A 146 17.14 -4.74 16.34
N ILE A 147 17.15 -5.59 15.32
CA ILE A 147 16.40 -5.39 14.07
C ILE A 147 15.26 -6.41 14.04
N LEU A 148 14.05 -5.91 13.82
CA LEU A 148 12.83 -6.73 13.69
C LEU A 148 12.26 -6.61 12.27
N GLU A 149 12.15 -7.74 11.58
CA GLU A 149 11.34 -7.85 10.37
C GLU A 149 9.92 -8.30 10.71
N ILE A 150 8.93 -7.47 10.37
CA ILE A 150 7.52 -7.80 10.60
C ILE A 150 6.94 -8.59 9.43
N SER A 151 6.06 -9.57 9.71
CA SER A 151 5.44 -10.43 8.69
C SER A 151 6.50 -10.92 7.70
N CYS A 152 7.55 -11.53 8.23
CA CYS A 152 8.83 -11.68 7.56
C CYS A 152 8.82 -12.65 6.35
N GLY A 153 7.76 -13.45 6.15
CA GLY A 153 7.73 -14.41 5.05
C GLY A 153 8.94 -15.33 5.09
N GLU A 154 9.78 -15.29 4.04
CA GLU A 154 11.05 -16.01 3.92
C GLU A 154 12.26 -15.20 4.45
N ALA A 155 12.02 -14.09 5.15
CA ALA A 155 12.97 -13.15 5.75
C ALA A 155 13.89 -12.40 4.77
N PRO A 156 13.37 -11.81 3.66
CA PRO A 156 14.20 -11.18 2.62
C PRO A 156 14.88 -9.88 3.07
N PHE A 157 14.40 -9.22 4.12
CA PHE A 157 15.07 -8.05 4.68
C PHE A 157 16.20 -8.42 5.64
N LEU A 158 16.12 -9.60 6.29
CA LEU A 158 17.15 -10.07 7.21
C LEU A 158 18.30 -10.76 6.47
N VAL A 159 17.99 -11.61 5.47
CA VAL A 159 19.00 -12.37 4.70
C VAL A 159 18.66 -12.41 3.22
N SER A 160 19.67 -12.44 2.37
CA SER A 160 19.52 -12.40 0.93
C SER A 160 20.34 -13.47 0.21
N ARG A 161 20.04 -14.74 0.49
CA ARG A 161 20.67 -15.85 -0.21
C ARG A 161 20.24 -15.92 -1.68
N TYR A 162 19.02 -15.54 -1.95
CA TYR A 162 18.37 -15.47 -3.27
C TYR A 162 17.34 -14.35 -3.30
N ASP A 163 16.97 -13.91 -4.48
CA ASP A 163 15.85 -13.00 -4.68
C ASP A 163 14.52 -13.78 -4.59
N THR A 164 13.67 -13.43 -3.64
CA THR A 164 12.40 -14.13 -3.37
C THR A 164 11.37 -13.97 -4.48
N THR A 165 11.59 -13.09 -5.45
CA THR A 165 10.69 -12.87 -6.60
C THR A 165 11.16 -13.58 -7.87
N THR A 166 12.48 -13.74 -8.07
CA THR A 166 13.06 -14.35 -9.26
C THR A 166 13.70 -15.73 -9.00
N GLY A 167 14.09 -16.03 -7.76
CA GLY A 167 14.84 -17.23 -7.38
C GLY A 167 16.33 -17.16 -7.73
N GLU A 168 16.82 -16.02 -8.22
CA GLU A 168 18.23 -15.85 -8.54
C GLU A 168 19.09 -15.84 -7.28
N LEU A 169 20.15 -16.65 -7.29
CA LEU A 169 21.11 -16.71 -6.20
C LEU A 169 21.95 -15.44 -6.07
N ILE A 170 22.09 -14.95 -4.84
CA ILE A 170 22.93 -13.82 -4.53
C ILE A 170 24.23 -14.33 -3.87
N LYS A 171 25.36 -14.11 -4.55
CA LYS A 171 26.68 -14.46 -4.03
C LYS A 171 26.91 -13.79 -2.68
N ILE A 172 27.58 -14.50 -1.75
CA ILE A 172 27.79 -14.04 -0.37
C ILE A 172 28.34 -12.60 -0.27
N ASN A 173 29.27 -12.23 -1.12
CA ASN A 173 29.85 -10.88 -1.14
C ASN A 173 28.90 -9.80 -1.69
N ASN A 174 27.76 -10.20 -2.28
CA ASN A 174 26.76 -9.28 -2.82
C ASN A 174 25.49 -9.24 -1.97
N ARG A 175 25.44 -10.01 -0.88
CA ARG A 175 24.27 -10.08 0.01
C ARG A 175 24.03 -8.75 0.72
N ILE A 176 22.75 -8.45 0.96
CA ILE A 176 22.29 -7.11 1.36
C ILE A 176 21.35 -7.12 2.58
N GLY A 177 20.98 -8.29 3.08
CA GLY A 177 20.12 -8.42 4.25
C GLY A 177 20.73 -7.80 5.51
N ALA A 178 19.92 -7.44 6.49
CA ALA A 178 20.37 -6.82 7.73
C ALA A 178 21.37 -7.71 8.49
N LEU A 179 21.11 -9.01 8.57
CA LEU A 179 22.06 -9.97 9.16
C LEU A 179 23.31 -10.14 8.29
N ASP A 180 23.17 -10.18 6.95
CA ASP A 180 24.34 -10.25 6.05
C ASP A 180 25.30 -9.08 6.29
N ARG A 181 24.77 -7.86 6.53
CA ARG A 181 25.58 -6.67 6.83
C ARG A 181 26.30 -6.78 8.18
N LYS A 182 25.65 -7.32 9.20
CA LYS A 182 26.28 -7.59 10.50
C LYS A 182 27.41 -8.62 10.35
N LEU A 183 27.16 -9.73 9.64
CA LEU A 183 28.15 -10.77 9.42
C LEU A 183 29.33 -10.26 8.58
N ARG A 184 29.10 -9.40 7.60
CA ARG A 184 30.17 -8.70 6.88
C ARG A 184 31.03 -7.87 7.82
N ILE A 185 30.44 -7.11 8.75
CA ILE A 185 31.19 -6.30 9.71
C ILE A 185 31.98 -7.20 10.67
N VAL A 186 31.40 -8.32 11.11
CA VAL A 186 32.12 -9.33 11.90
C VAL A 186 33.34 -9.86 11.11
N ASN A 187 33.15 -10.24 9.85
CA ASN A 187 34.23 -10.70 8.98
C ASN A 187 35.37 -9.66 8.83
N GLU A 188 35.01 -8.39 8.74
CA GLU A 188 35.97 -7.29 8.55
C GLU A 188 36.75 -6.90 9.82
N ASN A 189 36.27 -7.34 11.02
CA ASN A 189 36.81 -6.87 12.31
C ASN A 189 37.25 -7.96 13.29
N CYS A 190 37.04 -9.24 12.96
CA CYS A 190 37.48 -10.38 13.77
C CYS A 190 38.58 -11.15 13.03
N ASP A 191 39.77 -11.19 13.64
CA ASP A 191 40.95 -11.86 13.08
C ASP A 191 41.05 -13.32 13.51
N ASN A 192 40.49 -13.69 14.68
CA ASN A 192 40.53 -15.06 15.21
C ASN A 192 39.13 -15.69 15.23
N ASP A 193 39.11 -17.02 15.30
CA ASP A 193 37.93 -17.86 15.14
C ASP A 193 36.97 -17.72 16.34
N GLN A 194 37.50 -17.59 17.55
CA GLN A 194 36.66 -17.45 18.78
C GLN A 194 35.90 -16.13 18.79
N ASP A 195 36.57 -15.02 18.45
CA ASP A 195 35.92 -13.72 18.37
C ASP A 195 34.92 -13.69 17.23
N TRP A 196 35.23 -14.28 16.09
CA TRP A 196 34.33 -14.38 14.95
C TRP A 196 33.03 -15.12 15.33
N LEU A 197 33.15 -16.30 15.95
CA LEU A 197 31.99 -17.07 16.43
C LEU A 197 31.17 -16.28 17.45
N LYS A 198 31.82 -15.72 18.45
CA LYS A 198 31.19 -14.90 19.49
C LYS A 198 30.33 -13.78 18.86
N TRP A 199 30.91 -13.00 17.96
CA TRP A 199 30.22 -11.87 17.37
C TRP A 199 29.20 -12.27 16.30
N THR A 200 29.40 -13.41 15.65
CA THR A 200 28.38 -14.02 14.80
C THR A 200 27.18 -14.42 15.61
N VAL A 201 27.34 -15.10 16.74
CA VAL A 201 26.24 -15.45 17.68
C VAL A 201 25.51 -14.18 18.16
N GLU A 202 26.22 -13.11 18.52
CA GLU A 202 25.61 -11.85 18.88
C GLU A 202 24.81 -11.19 17.73
N SER A 203 25.29 -11.35 16.47
CA SER A 203 24.54 -10.92 15.27
C SER A 203 23.18 -11.61 15.17
N PHE A 204 23.15 -12.93 15.41
CA PHE A 204 21.92 -13.72 15.40
C PHE A 204 21.01 -13.36 16.60
N LYS A 205 21.55 -13.19 17.81
CA LYS A 205 20.78 -12.80 19.00
C LYS A 205 20.11 -11.44 18.87
N SER A 206 20.62 -10.57 18.02
CA SER A 206 20.08 -9.21 17.79
C SER A 206 19.23 -9.09 16.51
N THR A 207 18.94 -10.21 15.84
CA THR A 207 18.14 -10.28 14.60
C THR A 207 16.85 -11.03 14.86
N TYR A 208 15.70 -10.38 14.57
CA TYR A 208 14.36 -10.85 14.94
C TYR A 208 13.39 -10.81 13.77
N GLY A 209 12.39 -11.69 13.80
CA GLY A 209 11.29 -11.68 12.84
C GLY A 209 10.05 -12.38 13.40
N TYR A 210 8.88 -12.00 12.91
CA TYR A 210 7.66 -12.78 13.17
C TYR A 210 6.87 -13.02 11.89
N GLU A 211 6.21 -14.17 11.85
CA GLU A 211 5.40 -14.58 10.72
C GLU A 211 4.11 -15.27 11.20
N TRP A 212 3.04 -15.09 10.43
CA TRP A 212 1.77 -15.78 10.68
C TRP A 212 1.81 -17.23 10.22
N GLN A 213 2.27 -17.46 8.98
CA GLN A 213 2.23 -18.76 8.32
C GLN A 213 3.44 -19.64 8.72
N GLY A 214 3.16 -20.86 9.18
CA GLY A 214 4.22 -21.75 9.68
C GLY A 214 5.18 -22.23 8.60
N ASP A 215 4.69 -22.43 7.37
CA ASP A 215 5.55 -22.81 6.25
C ASP A 215 6.58 -21.73 5.89
N ASN A 216 6.15 -20.48 5.81
CA ASN A 216 7.05 -19.35 5.56
C ASN A 216 8.03 -19.14 6.72
N LEU A 217 7.56 -19.27 7.97
CA LEU A 217 8.41 -19.15 9.15
C LEU A 217 9.51 -20.21 9.19
N LEU A 218 9.19 -21.45 8.80
CA LEU A 218 10.21 -22.51 8.71
C LEU A 218 11.27 -22.15 7.66
N ILE A 219 10.85 -21.73 6.45
CA ILE A 219 11.77 -21.30 5.40
C ILE A 219 12.64 -20.12 5.87
N ALA A 220 12.06 -19.15 6.59
CA ALA A 220 12.82 -18.03 7.15
C ALA A 220 13.93 -18.52 8.10
N ARG A 221 13.60 -19.44 9.03
CA ARG A 221 14.57 -20.03 9.96
C ARG A 221 15.66 -20.81 9.22
N GLU A 222 15.29 -21.57 8.19
CA GLU A 222 16.21 -22.27 7.30
C GLU A 222 17.15 -21.30 6.58
N ASN A 223 16.63 -20.24 5.99
CA ASN A 223 17.40 -19.23 5.29
C ASN A 223 18.46 -18.58 6.19
N LEU A 224 18.12 -18.27 7.45
CA LEU A 224 19.09 -17.70 8.38
C LEU A 224 20.12 -18.74 8.83
N LEU A 225 19.72 -20.00 9.07
CA LEU A 225 20.67 -21.08 9.41
C LEU A 225 21.65 -21.34 8.27
N PHE A 226 21.16 -21.43 7.03
CA PHE A 226 22.04 -21.58 5.87
C PHE A 226 22.94 -20.36 5.64
N THR A 227 22.47 -19.17 5.99
CA THR A 227 23.32 -17.98 5.96
C THR A 227 24.50 -18.14 6.91
N PHE A 228 24.28 -18.65 8.14
CA PHE A 228 25.38 -18.99 9.05
C PHE A 228 26.36 -19.97 8.41
N ILE A 229 25.87 -21.08 7.84
CA ILE A 229 26.69 -22.11 7.20
C ILE A 229 27.52 -21.50 6.05
N ASP A 230 26.90 -20.72 5.18
CA ASP A 230 27.56 -20.07 4.05
C ASP A 230 28.72 -19.16 4.51
N TYR A 231 28.49 -18.34 5.55
CA TYR A 231 29.52 -17.45 6.10
C TYR A 231 30.62 -18.23 6.82
N TYR A 232 30.27 -19.29 7.56
CA TYR A 232 31.24 -20.15 8.23
C TYR A 232 32.16 -20.85 7.22
N ILE A 233 31.59 -21.52 6.18
CA ILE A 233 32.36 -22.14 5.12
C ILE A 233 33.24 -21.13 4.40
N THR A 234 32.76 -19.95 4.12
CA THR A 234 33.55 -18.89 3.46
C THR A 234 34.73 -18.44 4.32
N LYS A 235 34.58 -18.39 5.64
CA LYS A 235 35.62 -17.97 6.58
C LYS A 235 36.66 -19.05 6.85
N PHE A 236 36.20 -20.29 7.09
CA PHE A 236 37.03 -21.37 7.61
C PHE A 236 37.36 -22.46 6.57
N ASN A 237 36.69 -22.43 5.42
CA ASN A 237 36.79 -23.45 4.37
C ASN A 237 36.45 -24.88 4.88
N GLU A 238 35.61 -24.98 5.89
CA GLU A 238 35.10 -26.22 6.48
C GLU A 238 33.62 -26.07 6.87
N PHE A 239 32.93 -27.19 7.10
CA PHE A 239 31.54 -27.18 7.55
C PHE A 239 31.47 -26.98 9.06
N PRO A 240 30.52 -26.16 9.58
CA PRO A 240 30.39 -25.91 11.03
C PRO A 240 30.05 -27.21 11.77
N ASN A 241 30.60 -27.36 12.98
CA ASN A 241 30.25 -28.50 13.82
C ASN A 241 28.79 -28.44 14.30
N LYS A 242 28.29 -29.59 14.75
CA LYS A 242 26.89 -29.74 15.15
C LYS A 242 26.51 -28.84 16.32
N GLU A 243 27.41 -28.57 17.25
CA GLU A 243 27.15 -27.74 18.43
C GLU A 243 26.83 -26.30 18.03
N TYR A 244 27.56 -25.72 17.08
CA TYR A 244 27.30 -24.37 16.56
C TYR A 244 25.98 -24.34 15.80
N LEU A 245 25.64 -25.36 15.04
CA LEU A 245 24.36 -25.46 14.34
C LEU A 245 23.19 -25.50 15.32
N ILE A 246 23.29 -26.27 16.40
CA ILE A 246 22.29 -26.36 17.47
C ILE A 246 22.15 -25.01 18.20
N GLU A 247 23.26 -24.33 18.50
CA GLU A 247 23.21 -23.00 19.12
C GLU A 247 22.47 -21.99 18.24
N ILE A 248 22.85 -21.89 16.97
CA ILE A 248 22.20 -20.98 16.02
C ILE A 248 20.72 -21.35 15.81
N ALA A 249 20.41 -22.62 15.57
CA ALA A 249 19.02 -23.08 15.41
C ALA A 249 18.18 -22.76 16.67
N THR A 250 18.78 -22.90 17.86
CA THR A 250 18.10 -22.53 19.13
C THR A 250 17.80 -21.04 19.18
N ILE A 251 18.77 -20.18 18.85
CA ILE A 251 18.55 -18.74 18.77
C ILE A 251 17.44 -18.41 17.77
N LEU A 252 17.48 -19.00 16.59
CA LEU A 252 16.47 -18.78 15.56
C LEU A 252 15.07 -19.20 16.01
N SER A 253 14.93 -20.29 16.74
CA SER A 253 13.64 -20.74 17.28
C SER A 253 13.02 -19.76 18.29
N TRP A 254 13.83 -18.90 18.94
CA TRP A 254 13.38 -17.82 19.81
C TRP A 254 13.15 -16.50 19.08
N ASN A 255 14.02 -16.16 18.15
CA ASN A 255 14.07 -14.85 17.53
C ASN A 255 13.18 -14.72 16.27
N LEU A 256 12.88 -15.87 15.61
CA LEU A 256 11.87 -15.92 14.57
C LEU A 256 10.67 -16.70 15.09
N TRP A 257 9.59 -16.03 15.46
CA TRP A 257 8.46 -16.66 16.16
C TRP A 257 7.16 -16.54 15.38
N GLN A 258 6.24 -17.48 15.64
CA GLN A 258 4.91 -17.46 15.03
C GLN A 258 3.98 -16.54 15.81
N MET A 259 3.35 -15.57 15.13
CA MET A 259 2.50 -14.58 15.80
C MET A 259 1.49 -13.93 14.85
N ASP A 260 0.29 -13.69 15.36
CA ASP A 260 -0.61 -12.68 14.81
C ASP A 260 -0.07 -11.29 15.19
N GLY A 261 0.49 -10.57 14.23
CA GLY A 261 1.15 -9.29 14.45
C GLY A 261 0.26 -8.16 14.97
N LEU A 262 -1.08 -8.32 14.90
CA LEU A 262 -2.04 -7.36 15.42
C LEU A 262 -2.62 -7.75 16.78
N LYS A 263 -2.51 -9.03 17.20
CA LYS A 263 -3.04 -9.55 18.47
C LYS A 263 -1.98 -10.02 19.45
N TYR A 264 -0.74 -10.17 18.99
CA TYR A 264 0.42 -10.64 19.79
C TYR A 264 0.29 -12.05 20.35
N VAL A 265 -0.61 -12.85 19.80
CA VAL A 265 -0.84 -14.24 20.19
C VAL A 265 -0.48 -15.18 19.03
N ILE A 266 -0.27 -16.46 19.32
CA ILE A 266 -0.12 -17.49 18.30
C ILE A 266 -1.37 -17.48 17.40
N PRO A 267 -1.25 -17.55 16.07
CA PRO A 267 -2.38 -17.59 15.15
C PRO A 267 -3.43 -18.61 15.59
N ASN A 268 -4.70 -18.26 15.45
CA ASN A 268 -5.86 -19.10 15.78
C ASN A 268 -6.00 -19.51 17.25
N SER A 269 -5.06 -19.19 18.15
CA SER A 269 -5.08 -19.66 19.54
C SER A 269 -6.29 -19.13 20.36
N CYS A 270 -6.85 -17.97 19.99
CA CYS A 270 -8.09 -17.46 20.59
C CYS A 270 -9.33 -18.33 20.28
N ASN A 271 -9.28 -19.15 19.23
CA ASN A 271 -10.38 -20.00 18.80
C ASN A 271 -10.21 -21.48 19.24
N GLN A 272 -9.05 -21.85 19.79
CA GLN A 272 -8.77 -23.26 20.15
C GLN A 272 -9.69 -23.78 21.28
N ASN A 273 -10.15 -22.92 22.16
CA ASN A 273 -11.13 -23.30 23.18
C ASN A 273 -12.49 -23.69 22.62
N ARG A 274 -12.84 -23.24 21.39
CA ARG A 274 -14.07 -23.67 20.70
C ARG A 274 -14.11 -25.16 20.36
N LYS A 275 -12.98 -25.83 20.11
CA LYS A 275 -12.93 -27.25 19.71
C LYS A 275 -12.74 -28.22 20.86
N ARG A 276 -12.13 -27.80 21.98
CA ARG A 276 -12.00 -28.65 23.18
C ARG A 276 -13.35 -28.87 23.89
N GLN A 277 -14.31 -27.96 23.69
CA GLN A 277 -15.66 -28.00 24.31
C GLN A 277 -16.72 -28.74 23.51
N LEU A 278 -16.40 -29.35 22.37
CA LEU A 278 -17.25 -30.30 21.68
C LEU A 278 -17.19 -31.72 22.30
N SER A 279 -16.94 -31.83 23.60
CA SER A 279 -17.23 -33.05 24.35
C SER A 279 -18.72 -33.12 24.62
N LEU A 280 -19.29 -34.29 24.40
CA LEU A 280 -20.69 -34.61 24.19
C LEU A 280 -21.64 -34.33 25.38
N PHE A 281 -21.25 -33.59 26.44
CA PHE A 281 -22.01 -33.58 27.69
C PHE A 281 -22.14 -32.24 28.45
N GLU A 282 -21.77 -31.08 27.90
CA GLU A 282 -22.01 -29.83 28.62
C GLU A 282 -22.48 -28.71 27.71
N ASN A 283 -23.62 -28.10 28.05
CA ASN A 283 -24.17 -26.85 27.51
C ASN A 283 -23.39 -25.66 28.02
N ASP A 284 -22.12 -25.53 27.63
CA ASP A 284 -21.34 -24.32 27.92
C ASP A 284 -21.47 -23.32 26.78
N GLU A 285 -21.97 -22.12 27.12
CA GLU A 285 -21.96 -20.97 26.23
C GLU A 285 -20.52 -20.74 25.70
N LEU A 286 -20.39 -20.79 24.38
CA LEU A 286 -19.11 -20.53 23.67
C LEU A 286 -18.60 -19.16 24.05
N THR A 287 -17.71 -19.08 25.03
CA THR A 287 -17.06 -17.83 25.44
C THR A 287 -16.25 -17.26 24.28
N GLN A 288 -16.75 -16.19 23.69
CA GLN A 288 -16.04 -15.45 22.66
C GLN A 288 -14.88 -14.70 23.31
N CYS A 289 -13.71 -14.67 22.65
CA CYS A 289 -12.56 -13.94 23.14
C CYS A 289 -12.85 -12.44 23.23
N GLU A 290 -12.88 -11.88 24.46
CA GLU A 290 -13.16 -10.47 24.70
C GLU A 290 -12.17 -9.55 23.95
N GLY A 291 -10.88 -9.91 23.91
CA GLY A 291 -9.87 -9.19 23.18
C GLY A 291 -10.16 -9.10 21.67
N CYS A 292 -10.67 -10.21 21.07
CA CYS A 292 -11.06 -10.21 19.66
C CYS A 292 -12.32 -9.37 19.40
N LEU A 293 -13.28 -9.37 20.34
CA LEU A 293 -14.53 -8.62 20.22
C LEU A 293 -14.31 -7.10 20.36
N LYS A 294 -13.46 -6.70 21.30
CA LYS A 294 -13.24 -5.30 21.67
C LYS A 294 -11.97 -4.69 21.04
N ASN A 295 -11.23 -5.46 20.22
CA ASN A 295 -9.89 -5.07 19.72
C ASN A 295 -8.94 -4.64 20.85
N ASP A 296 -8.97 -5.36 21.98
CA ASP A 296 -8.13 -5.10 23.15
C ASP A 296 -7.05 -6.16 23.26
N ASN A 297 -5.80 -5.78 22.91
CA ASN A 297 -4.66 -6.67 22.90
C ASN A 297 -4.28 -7.21 24.29
N SER A 298 -4.80 -6.63 25.37
CA SER A 298 -4.55 -7.11 26.74
C SER A 298 -5.48 -8.23 27.20
N LYS A 299 -6.57 -8.48 26.46
CA LYS A 299 -7.67 -9.36 26.85
C LYS A 299 -7.86 -10.60 25.97
N HIS A 300 -6.87 -10.93 25.18
CA HIS A 300 -6.93 -12.17 24.40
C HIS A 300 -6.81 -13.39 25.31
N ILE A 301 -7.64 -14.40 25.09
CA ILE A 301 -7.56 -15.72 25.74
C ILE A 301 -6.54 -16.65 25.07
N GLY A 302 -6.01 -16.23 23.92
CA GLY A 302 -4.99 -16.98 23.18
C GLY A 302 -3.64 -17.04 23.85
N ILE A 303 -2.73 -17.79 23.28
CA ILE A 303 -1.37 -17.94 23.79
C ILE A 303 -0.52 -16.75 23.33
N TYR A 304 -0.17 -15.86 24.25
CA TYR A 304 0.72 -14.74 23.96
C TYR A 304 2.11 -15.20 23.57
N SER A 305 2.66 -14.59 22.52
CA SER A 305 4.01 -14.90 22.04
C SER A 305 5.07 -14.52 23.05
N LYS A 306 6.05 -15.42 23.22
CA LYS A 306 7.21 -15.26 24.11
C LYS A 306 8.48 -15.17 23.28
N ILE A 307 9.39 -14.34 23.73
CA ILE A 307 10.70 -14.13 23.14
C ILE A 307 11.80 -14.21 24.20
N MET A 308 13.03 -14.43 23.78
CA MET A 308 14.19 -14.42 24.66
C MET A 308 14.77 -12.98 24.72
N ASN A 309 14.94 -12.46 25.92
CA ASN A 309 15.82 -11.31 26.14
C ASN A 309 17.23 -11.84 26.40
N TRP A 310 18.08 -11.74 25.41
CA TRP A 310 19.44 -12.29 25.44
C TRP A 310 20.38 -11.56 26.40
N GLU A 311 20.12 -10.29 26.73
CA GLU A 311 20.90 -9.53 27.70
C GLU A 311 20.69 -10.04 29.15
N THR A 312 19.43 -10.34 29.45
CA THR A 312 19.05 -10.79 30.79
C THR A 312 18.88 -12.30 30.91
N GLN A 313 18.98 -13.02 29.80
CA GLN A 313 18.72 -14.48 29.68
C GLN A 313 17.33 -14.88 30.18
N LYS A 314 16.34 -13.98 30.06
CA LYS A 314 14.96 -14.21 30.55
C LYS A 314 13.98 -14.34 29.41
N ILE A 315 13.05 -15.28 29.55
CA ILE A 315 11.90 -15.42 28.67
C ILE A 315 10.89 -14.32 29.06
N ILE A 316 10.52 -13.50 28.11
CA ILE A 316 9.53 -12.44 28.30
C ILE A 316 8.38 -12.61 27.31
N LYS A 317 7.19 -12.15 27.66
CA LYS A 317 6.10 -11.99 26.68
C LYS A 317 6.43 -10.81 25.77
N PHE A 318 6.22 -10.98 24.47
CA PHE A 318 6.39 -9.88 23.51
C PHE A 318 5.56 -8.65 23.91
N PHE A 319 4.33 -8.90 24.38
CA PHE A 319 3.44 -7.91 24.97
C PHE A 319 3.01 -8.31 26.37
N LYS A 320 3.14 -7.41 27.36
CA LYS A 320 2.65 -7.61 28.72
C LYS A 320 2.19 -6.29 29.33
N GLY A 321 0.87 -6.14 29.54
CA GLY A 321 0.31 -5.00 30.26
C GLY A 321 0.72 -3.62 29.71
N GLY A 322 0.72 -3.45 28.39
CA GLY A 322 1.13 -2.21 27.74
C GLY A 322 2.65 -2.02 27.57
N LYS A 323 3.47 -3.00 28.00
CA LYS A 323 4.92 -2.98 27.84
C LYS A 323 5.33 -3.95 26.74
N TYR A 324 6.26 -3.51 25.88
CA TYR A 324 6.80 -4.25 24.73
C TYR A 324 8.32 -4.36 24.82
N MET A 325 8.88 -5.41 24.21
CA MET A 325 10.29 -5.38 23.84
C MET A 325 10.52 -4.25 22.83
N LYS A 326 11.63 -3.53 22.96
CA LYS A 326 12.00 -2.46 22.05
C LYS A 326 13.06 -2.91 21.07
N PHE A 327 12.94 -2.42 19.83
CA PHE A 327 13.86 -2.66 18.75
C PHE A 327 14.45 -1.32 18.26
N ASP A 328 15.71 -1.35 17.86
CA ASP A 328 16.35 -0.16 17.29
C ASP A 328 15.77 0.14 15.93
N PHE A 329 15.58 -0.92 15.12
CA PHE A 329 14.95 -0.83 13.80
C PHE A 329 13.83 -1.85 13.65
N VAL A 330 12.75 -1.42 13.01
CA VAL A 330 11.65 -2.26 12.54
C VAL A 330 11.49 -2.05 11.04
N ILE A 331 11.54 -3.14 10.29
CA ILE A 331 11.46 -3.12 8.83
C ILE A 331 10.45 -4.15 8.34
N GLY A 332 9.83 -3.92 7.20
CA GLY A 332 9.00 -4.95 6.58
C GLY A 332 8.03 -4.48 5.53
N ASN A 333 7.41 -5.48 4.93
CA ASN A 333 6.30 -5.34 3.98
C ASN A 333 5.06 -6.00 4.61
N PRO A 334 4.21 -5.24 5.35
CA PRO A 334 3.05 -5.81 6.03
C PRO A 334 1.99 -6.29 5.03
N PRO A 335 1.10 -7.22 5.41
CA PRO A 335 -0.04 -7.58 4.58
C PRO A 335 -0.93 -6.35 4.36
N TYR A 336 -1.34 -6.13 3.08
CA TYR A 336 -2.05 -4.90 2.72
C TYR A 336 -3.52 -4.92 3.12
N GLN A 337 -4.17 -6.08 2.99
CA GLN A 337 -5.60 -6.22 3.22
C GLN A 337 -5.98 -7.57 3.80
N ASN A 338 -7.11 -7.60 4.51
CA ASN A 338 -7.81 -8.81 4.89
C ASN A 338 -9.25 -8.70 4.36
N GLY A 339 -9.58 -9.46 3.33
CA GLY A 339 -10.82 -9.30 2.58
C GLY A 339 -10.91 -7.89 1.97
N LYS A 340 -11.92 -7.11 2.38
CA LYS A 340 -12.12 -5.72 1.91
C LYS A 340 -11.48 -4.66 2.81
N GLN A 341 -10.93 -5.04 3.94
CA GLN A 341 -10.36 -4.12 4.92
C GLN A 341 -8.86 -3.94 4.68
N GLN A 342 -8.40 -2.70 4.61
CA GLN A 342 -6.98 -2.37 4.60
C GLN A 342 -6.41 -2.52 6.01
N ILE A 343 -5.34 -3.32 6.19
CA ILE A 343 -4.78 -3.64 7.51
C ILE A 343 -3.35 -3.12 7.73
N TYR A 344 -2.61 -2.77 6.68
CA TYR A 344 -1.25 -2.23 6.81
C TYR A 344 -1.14 -0.97 7.71
N PRO A 345 -2.17 -0.08 7.80
CA PRO A 345 -2.10 1.06 8.71
C PRO A 345 -1.97 0.66 10.19
N TYR A 346 -2.57 -0.47 10.57
CA TYR A 346 -2.44 -0.99 11.93
C TYR A 346 -1.04 -1.52 12.19
N PHE A 347 -0.46 -2.26 11.24
CA PHE A 347 0.94 -2.73 11.34
C PHE A 347 1.92 -1.57 11.47
N TYR A 348 1.75 -0.50 10.71
CA TYR A 348 2.56 0.71 10.83
C TYR A 348 2.44 1.34 12.22
N THR A 349 1.22 1.44 12.76
CA THR A 349 0.98 1.99 14.10
C THR A 349 1.65 1.12 15.19
N GLU A 350 1.47 -0.20 15.13
CA GLU A 350 2.05 -1.12 16.10
C GLU A 350 3.58 -1.14 16.04
N SER A 351 4.15 -1.01 14.87
CA SER A 351 5.61 -0.94 14.70
C SER A 351 6.23 0.30 15.33
N LYS A 352 5.54 1.45 15.30
CA LYS A 352 5.99 2.66 16.02
C LYS A 352 5.98 2.49 17.55
N ILE A 353 5.14 1.58 18.05
CA ILE A 353 5.12 1.28 19.48
C ILE A 353 6.37 0.50 19.89
N VAL A 354 6.83 -0.44 19.07
CA VAL A 354 7.94 -1.34 19.40
C VAL A 354 9.30 -0.86 18.88
N GLY A 355 9.32 -0.04 17.81
CA GLY A 355 10.55 0.46 17.16
C GLY A 355 10.97 1.85 17.58
N ASN A 356 12.27 2.11 17.58
CA ASN A 356 12.84 3.45 17.67
C ASN A 356 12.94 4.10 16.27
N CYS A 357 13.21 3.29 15.25
CA CYS A 357 13.18 3.66 13.84
C CYS A 357 12.36 2.61 13.09
N VAL A 358 11.43 3.05 12.23
CA VAL A 358 10.49 2.16 11.52
C VAL A 358 10.53 2.47 10.04
N GLU A 359 10.76 1.43 9.24
CA GLU A 359 10.72 1.55 7.79
C GLU A 359 9.80 0.49 7.19
N MET A 360 8.81 0.93 6.42
CA MET A 360 7.82 0.05 5.83
C MET A 360 7.49 0.41 4.40
N ILE A 361 7.17 -0.64 3.63
CA ILE A 361 6.67 -0.49 2.25
C ILE A 361 5.20 -0.95 2.17
N PHE A 362 4.35 -0.13 1.57
CA PHE A 362 2.93 -0.44 1.34
C PHE A 362 2.31 0.46 0.26
N PRO A 363 1.10 0.16 -0.26
CA PRO A 363 0.44 0.98 -1.27
C PRO A 363 0.21 2.41 -0.82
N CYS A 364 0.39 3.38 -1.71
CA CYS A 364 0.29 4.81 -1.41
C CYS A 364 -1.14 5.35 -1.28
N GLY A 365 -2.16 4.53 -1.44
CA GLY A 365 -3.58 4.94 -1.39
C GLY A 365 -4.00 5.68 -0.11
N TRP A 366 -3.26 5.57 0.98
CA TRP A 366 -3.50 6.30 2.24
C TRP A 366 -3.30 7.82 2.11
N GLN A 367 -2.49 8.27 1.16
CA GLN A 367 -2.21 9.69 0.92
C GLN A 367 -3.43 10.44 0.37
N GLU A 368 -4.38 9.72 -0.22
CA GLU A 368 -5.56 10.33 -0.80
C GLU A 368 -6.56 10.82 0.25
N PRO A 369 -7.04 12.09 0.19
CA PRO A 369 -7.88 12.70 1.23
C PRO A 369 -9.24 12.04 1.45
N LYS A 370 -9.75 11.23 0.51
CA LYS A 370 -11.12 10.67 0.51
C LYS A 370 -11.21 9.18 0.76
N ASN A 371 -10.26 8.58 1.40
CA ASN A 371 -10.17 7.14 1.45
C ASN A 371 -11.13 6.43 2.42
N ALA A 372 -11.38 5.14 2.09
CA ALA A 372 -12.18 4.22 2.87
C ALA A 372 -11.67 4.04 4.31
N ASN A 373 -12.54 3.61 5.21
CA ASN A 373 -12.42 3.65 6.68
C ASN A 373 -11.04 3.28 7.30
N GLY A 374 -10.29 2.33 6.75
CA GLY A 374 -8.96 1.96 7.30
C GLY A 374 -7.85 2.99 7.00
N LEU A 375 -7.90 3.60 5.83
CA LEU A 375 -6.92 4.59 5.39
C LEU A 375 -7.13 5.95 6.07
N LYS A 376 -8.37 6.27 6.48
CA LYS A 376 -8.70 7.46 7.24
C LYS A 376 -8.00 7.50 8.61
N ILE A 377 -7.78 6.33 9.22
CA ILE A 377 -7.04 6.22 10.50
C ILE A 377 -5.58 6.60 10.28
N MET A 378 -4.95 6.10 9.23
CA MET A 378 -3.56 6.44 8.89
C MET A 378 -3.42 7.91 8.53
N ASN A 379 -4.32 8.43 7.70
CA ASN A 379 -4.37 9.84 7.34
C ASN A 379 -4.47 10.75 8.57
N ASN A 380 -5.41 10.46 9.48
CA ASN A 380 -5.61 11.28 10.67
C ASN A 380 -4.40 11.24 11.61
N LYS A 381 -3.74 10.09 11.74
CA LYS A 381 -2.54 9.95 12.59
C LYS A 381 -1.30 10.61 11.98
N LEU A 382 -1.12 10.47 10.67
CA LEU A 382 0.03 11.08 9.98
C LEU A 382 -0.10 12.61 9.85
N THR A 383 -1.32 13.14 9.70
CA THR A 383 -1.52 14.59 9.52
C THR A 383 -1.55 15.39 10.79
N LYS A 384 -1.91 14.79 11.92
CA LYS A 384 -2.07 15.51 13.20
C LYS A 384 -0.90 15.37 14.15
N GLU A 385 -0.09 14.33 14.00
CA GLU A 385 0.81 13.90 15.06
C GLU A 385 2.24 13.59 14.60
N ASP A 386 2.57 13.58 13.29
CA ASP A 386 3.83 12.94 12.90
C ASP A 386 4.84 13.84 12.17
N ASN A 387 5.39 14.81 12.91
CA ASN A 387 6.64 15.48 12.52
C ASN A 387 7.85 14.52 12.56
N GLN A 388 7.65 13.24 12.90
CA GLN A 388 8.68 12.24 13.08
C GLN A 388 8.96 11.40 11.82
N ILE A 389 8.25 11.67 10.72
CA ILE A 389 8.57 11.07 9.43
C ILE A 389 9.83 11.74 8.86
N VAL A 390 10.86 10.95 8.61
CA VAL A 390 12.11 11.43 8.01
C VAL A 390 11.91 11.69 6.53
N PHE A 391 11.32 10.73 5.81
CA PHE A 391 10.91 10.88 4.41
C PHE A 391 9.83 9.86 4.02
N ILE A 392 9.21 10.12 2.87
CA ILE A 392 8.38 9.18 2.13
C ILE A 392 9.01 8.99 0.76
N ASN A 393 9.33 7.77 0.36
CA ASN A 393 9.81 7.47 -0.98
C ASN A 393 8.71 6.77 -1.79
N ASN A 394 8.27 7.40 -2.86
CA ASN A 394 7.33 6.81 -3.80
C ASN A 394 8.09 5.97 -4.82
N VAL A 395 7.78 4.70 -4.88
CA VAL A 395 8.44 3.74 -5.78
C VAL A 395 7.41 3.09 -6.69
N ASP A 396 7.68 3.14 -7.98
CA ASP A 396 6.78 2.61 -9.00
C ASP A 396 7.10 1.18 -9.38
N ASN A 397 6.06 0.45 -9.76
CA ASN A 397 6.16 -0.89 -10.36
C ASN A 397 6.98 -1.91 -9.56
N VAL A 398 6.96 -1.79 -8.23
CA VAL A 398 7.60 -2.76 -7.32
C VAL A 398 6.89 -4.11 -7.39
N PHE A 399 5.56 -4.07 -7.42
CA PHE A 399 4.69 -5.26 -7.41
C PHE A 399 3.78 -5.29 -8.64
N PRO A 400 4.29 -5.62 -9.83
CA PRO A 400 3.55 -5.50 -11.10
C PRO A 400 2.31 -6.41 -11.17
N ASN A 401 2.29 -7.50 -10.40
CA ASN A 401 1.21 -8.48 -10.39
C ASN A 401 0.09 -8.16 -9.37
N ILE A 402 0.19 -7.06 -8.62
CA ILE A 402 -0.79 -6.67 -7.61
C ILE A 402 -1.66 -5.54 -8.12
N ILE A 403 -2.96 -5.82 -8.29
CA ILE A 403 -3.95 -4.82 -8.69
C ILE A 403 -4.06 -3.76 -7.59
N GLY A 404 -3.83 -2.49 -7.95
CA GLY A 404 -3.90 -1.36 -7.01
C GLY A 404 -2.58 -1.01 -6.30
N ALA A 405 -1.51 -1.79 -6.48
CA ALA A 405 -0.17 -1.50 -5.94
C ALA A 405 0.80 -0.97 -7.01
N LYS A 406 0.30 -0.26 -8.03
CA LYS A 406 1.15 0.35 -9.06
C LYS A 406 2.13 1.34 -8.45
N HIS A 407 1.67 2.08 -7.44
CA HIS A 407 2.46 3.03 -6.67
C HIS A 407 2.53 2.56 -5.22
N THR A 408 3.74 2.44 -4.70
CA THR A 408 4.02 2.08 -3.31
C THR A 408 4.82 3.18 -2.63
N ASN A 409 4.68 3.26 -1.30
CA ASN A 409 5.51 4.14 -0.49
C ASN A 409 6.45 3.32 0.38
N ILE A 410 7.69 3.77 0.48
CA ILE A 410 8.57 3.44 1.60
C ILE A 410 8.52 4.63 2.56
N ILE A 411 8.11 4.41 3.80
CA ILE A 411 8.09 5.44 4.84
C ILE A 411 9.18 5.11 5.85
N LEU A 412 10.07 6.09 6.09
CA LEU A 412 11.00 6.07 7.20
C LEU A 412 10.51 7.01 8.31
N TRP A 413 10.25 6.46 9.47
CA TRP A 413 9.85 7.14 10.69
C TRP A 413 10.90 6.93 11.78
N LYS A 414 11.21 7.99 12.55
CA LYS A 414 12.17 7.92 13.64
C LYS A 414 11.64 8.63 14.87
N LYS A 415 11.63 7.93 15.99
CA LYS A 415 11.19 8.47 17.28
C LYS A 415 12.05 9.66 17.70
N GLY A 416 11.38 10.76 18.08
CA GLY A 416 12.04 11.99 18.49
C GLY A 416 12.59 12.85 17.35
N TYR A 417 12.47 12.42 16.09
CA TYR A 417 12.76 13.27 14.94
C TYR A 417 11.72 14.40 14.83
N ASN A 418 12.16 15.59 14.43
CA ASN A 418 11.26 16.71 14.15
C ASN A 418 11.62 17.32 12.79
N ASN A 419 10.72 17.17 11.82
CA ASN A 419 10.96 17.62 10.44
C ASN A 419 10.87 19.13 10.23
N GLN A 420 10.37 19.91 11.18
CA GLN A 420 10.24 21.38 11.15
C GLN A 420 9.53 21.97 9.92
N LEU A 421 8.74 21.19 9.19
CA LEU A 421 8.18 21.54 7.89
C LEU A 421 6.68 21.92 7.93
N ASP A 422 6.11 22.28 9.07
CA ASP A 422 4.74 22.81 9.25
C ASP A 422 3.65 22.15 8.37
N GLY A 423 3.53 20.81 8.46
CA GLY A 423 2.54 20.04 7.69
C GLY A 423 2.96 19.70 6.26
N TYR A 424 4.20 19.98 5.90
CA TYR A 424 4.84 19.48 4.70
C TYR A 424 5.76 18.31 5.01
N GLN A 425 6.06 17.50 4.02
CA GLN A 425 6.88 16.31 4.13
C GLN A 425 7.90 16.23 3.00
N LYS A 426 9.09 15.74 3.33
CA LYS A 426 10.10 15.35 2.37
C LYS A 426 9.66 14.09 1.65
N VAL A 427 9.44 14.18 0.34
CA VAL A 427 9.08 13.06 -0.51
C VAL A 427 10.17 12.85 -1.55
N LEU A 428 10.63 11.60 -1.64
CA LEU A 428 11.51 11.12 -2.69
C LEU A 428 10.67 10.46 -3.79
N PHE A 429 11.16 10.47 -5.00
CA PHE A 429 10.59 9.74 -6.11
C PHE A 429 11.64 8.79 -6.68
N ASN A 430 11.40 7.49 -6.59
CA ASN A 430 12.35 6.44 -6.96
C ASN A 430 13.76 6.67 -6.35
N GLY A 431 13.81 7.17 -5.13
CA GLY A 431 15.05 7.44 -4.38
C GLY A 431 15.91 8.61 -4.89
N LYS A 432 15.49 9.34 -5.92
CA LYS A 432 16.34 10.34 -6.61
C LYS A 432 15.86 11.77 -6.47
N ASP A 433 14.60 12.03 -6.82
CA ASP A 433 14.08 13.40 -6.85
C ASP A 433 13.43 13.74 -5.51
N GLU A 434 14.02 14.73 -4.81
CA GLU A 434 13.48 15.23 -3.54
C GLU A 434 12.53 16.39 -3.78
N LYS A 435 11.32 16.29 -3.22
CA LYS A 435 10.31 17.35 -3.22
C LYS A 435 9.78 17.55 -1.82
N ILE A 436 9.44 18.80 -1.49
CA ILE A 436 8.70 19.12 -0.27
C ILE A 436 7.24 19.27 -0.66
N VAL A 437 6.39 18.37 -0.20
CA VAL A 437 4.96 18.36 -0.53
C VAL A 437 4.12 18.33 0.73
N LYS A 438 2.88 18.80 0.62
CA LYS A 438 1.94 18.71 1.73
C LYS A 438 1.68 17.24 2.04
N LEU A 439 1.69 16.88 3.31
CA LEU A 439 1.60 15.48 3.76
C LEU A 439 0.37 14.73 3.21
N LEU A 440 -0.76 15.42 3.08
CA LEU A 440 -1.94 14.93 2.36
C LEU A 440 -2.07 15.66 1.02
N CYS A 441 -1.40 15.17 0.03
CA CYS A 441 -1.66 15.52 -1.36
C CYS A 441 -2.11 14.26 -2.11
N ASN A 442 -2.83 14.44 -3.20
CA ASN A 442 -3.12 13.29 -4.06
C ASN A 442 -1.82 12.72 -4.63
N VAL A 443 -1.75 11.40 -4.75
CA VAL A 443 -0.55 10.72 -5.30
C VAL A 443 -0.21 11.27 -6.68
N SER A 444 -1.22 11.59 -7.49
CA SER A 444 -1.03 12.26 -8.77
C SER A 444 -0.32 13.61 -8.69
N GLU A 445 -0.46 14.36 -7.60
CA GLU A 445 0.27 15.63 -7.42
C GLU A 445 1.77 15.41 -7.15
N ILE A 446 2.13 14.30 -6.54
CA ILE A 446 3.53 13.94 -6.26
C ILE A 446 4.25 13.58 -7.57
N GLU A 447 3.54 12.93 -8.49
CA GLU A 447 4.06 12.51 -9.81
C GLU A 447 4.15 13.64 -10.82
N LEU A 448 3.52 14.80 -10.55
CA LEU A 448 3.51 15.92 -11.49
C LEU A 448 4.92 16.43 -11.78
N PRO A 449 5.20 16.81 -13.04
CA PRO A 449 6.39 17.59 -13.37
C PRO A 449 6.52 18.81 -12.45
N LYS A 450 7.75 19.14 -12.04
CA LYS A 450 8.05 20.29 -11.15
C LYS A 450 7.36 21.58 -11.62
N ILE A 451 7.28 21.75 -12.95
CA ILE A 451 6.67 22.93 -13.59
C ILE A 451 5.17 23.04 -13.27
N LEU A 452 4.42 21.92 -13.29
CA LEU A 452 2.98 21.92 -12.92
C LEU A 452 2.78 22.18 -11.43
N ASN A 453 3.67 21.68 -10.58
CA ASN A 453 3.62 21.99 -9.15
C ASN A 453 3.84 23.49 -8.89
N ASN A 454 4.75 24.14 -9.63
CA ASN A 454 4.98 25.58 -9.53
C ASN A 454 3.72 26.38 -9.96
N ILE A 455 3.08 25.98 -11.05
CA ILE A 455 1.83 26.60 -11.53
C ILE A 455 0.74 26.45 -10.46
N LEU A 456 0.54 25.26 -9.92
CA LEU A 456 -0.44 25.01 -8.84
C LEU A 456 -0.16 25.85 -7.60
N TYR A 457 1.10 26.01 -7.21
CA TYR A 457 1.51 26.84 -6.09
C TYR A 457 1.10 28.32 -6.30
N LYS A 458 1.40 28.88 -7.48
CA LYS A 458 0.99 30.27 -7.84
C LYS A 458 -0.53 30.43 -7.77
N ILE A 459 -1.30 29.48 -8.32
CA ILE A 459 -2.75 29.52 -8.28
C ILE A 459 -3.28 29.50 -6.84
N ARG A 460 -2.72 28.64 -5.98
CA ARG A 460 -3.11 28.50 -4.57
C ARG A 460 -2.84 29.75 -3.72
N LEU A 461 -1.84 30.55 -4.11
CA LEU A 461 -1.59 31.84 -3.48
C LEU A 461 -2.65 32.91 -3.84
N MET A 462 -3.31 32.77 -5.00
CA MET A 462 -4.25 33.77 -5.53
C MET A 462 -5.72 33.44 -5.26
N THR A 463 -6.07 32.17 -5.11
CA THR A 463 -7.47 31.78 -4.90
C THR A 463 -7.62 30.49 -4.09
N ASN A 464 -8.72 30.44 -3.33
CA ASN A 464 -9.20 29.24 -2.65
C ASN A 464 -10.54 28.73 -3.22
N LYS A 465 -11.01 29.33 -4.35
CA LYS A 465 -12.24 28.96 -5.01
C LYS A 465 -11.93 28.18 -6.29
N TYR A 466 -12.54 27.02 -6.44
CA TYR A 466 -12.29 26.10 -7.56
C TYR A 466 -13.59 25.73 -8.27
N ILE A 467 -13.46 25.36 -9.55
CA ILE A 467 -14.61 25.12 -10.43
C ILE A 467 -15.46 23.92 -10.00
N ASP A 468 -14.92 23.02 -9.20
CA ASP A 468 -15.67 21.91 -8.64
C ASP A 468 -16.89 22.35 -7.82
N SER A 469 -16.89 23.57 -7.29
CA SER A 469 -18.04 24.16 -6.56
C SER A 469 -19.29 24.32 -7.42
N ILE A 470 -19.14 24.52 -8.72
CA ILE A 470 -20.24 24.67 -9.68
C ILE A 470 -20.47 23.42 -10.55
N ILE A 471 -19.93 22.27 -10.14
CA ILE A 471 -20.16 21.00 -10.83
C ILE A 471 -21.34 20.27 -10.19
N TYR A 472 -22.26 19.84 -11.03
CA TYR A 472 -23.44 19.09 -10.65
C TYR A 472 -23.46 17.73 -11.35
N ILE A 473 -23.93 16.72 -10.65
CA ILE A 473 -24.15 15.37 -11.16
C ILE A 473 -25.48 15.29 -11.93
N GLN A 474 -25.78 14.16 -12.53
CA GLN A 474 -27.00 13.87 -13.26
C GLN A 474 -28.28 14.24 -12.50
N ASN A 475 -29.37 14.45 -13.25
CA ASN A 475 -30.70 14.65 -12.68
C ASN A 475 -31.24 13.39 -11.99
N ASN A 476 -32.33 13.53 -11.27
CA ASN A 476 -32.93 12.49 -10.45
C ASN A 476 -34.39 12.23 -10.83
N LEU A 477 -34.87 11.00 -10.57
CA LEU A 477 -36.27 10.62 -10.61
C LEU A 477 -37.04 11.10 -9.38
N ASN A 478 -38.29 11.44 -9.54
CA ASN A 478 -39.29 11.43 -8.47
C ASN A 478 -39.81 9.98 -8.34
N LEU A 479 -39.21 9.22 -7.40
CA LEU A 479 -39.53 7.79 -7.24
C LEU A 479 -40.94 7.55 -6.75
N GLU A 480 -41.48 8.42 -5.91
CA GLU A 480 -42.83 8.30 -5.36
C GLU A 480 -43.87 8.27 -6.49
N THR A 481 -43.89 9.31 -7.30
CA THR A 481 -44.81 9.39 -8.45
C THR A 481 -44.55 8.30 -9.48
N LEU A 482 -43.28 7.93 -9.71
CA LEU A 482 -42.93 6.89 -10.64
C LEU A 482 -43.50 5.54 -10.22
N TYR A 483 -43.42 5.16 -8.96
CA TYR A 483 -43.89 3.87 -8.47
C TYR A 483 -45.40 3.77 -8.37
N GLN A 484 -46.10 4.88 -8.24
CA GLN A 484 -47.56 4.92 -8.31
C GLN A 484 -48.06 4.48 -9.70
N GLU A 485 -47.42 4.93 -10.78
CA GLU A 485 -47.82 4.62 -12.15
C GLU A 485 -47.09 3.40 -12.74
N PHE A 486 -45.84 3.19 -12.34
CA PHE A 486 -44.98 2.09 -12.83
C PHE A 486 -44.42 1.26 -11.65
N PRO A 487 -45.25 0.52 -10.88
CA PRO A 487 -44.79 -0.20 -9.68
C PRO A 487 -43.64 -1.17 -9.93
N LYS A 488 -43.63 -1.83 -11.10
CA LYS A 488 -42.58 -2.78 -11.49
C LYS A 488 -41.20 -2.14 -11.63
N SER A 489 -41.11 -0.81 -11.75
CA SER A 489 -39.83 -0.08 -11.85
C SER A 489 -38.97 -0.24 -10.60
N ILE A 490 -39.55 -0.54 -9.43
CA ILE A 490 -38.81 -0.81 -8.19
C ILE A 490 -37.82 -1.97 -8.36
N ASN A 491 -38.14 -2.96 -9.17
CA ASN A 491 -37.33 -4.16 -9.38
C ASN A 491 -36.09 -3.92 -10.28
N VAL A 492 -36.07 -2.84 -11.05
CA VAL A 492 -34.99 -2.51 -12.00
C VAL A 492 -34.16 -1.31 -11.59
N ILE A 493 -34.61 -0.55 -10.58
CA ILE A 493 -33.88 0.55 -9.99
C ILE A 493 -32.92 0.00 -8.91
N GLY A 494 -31.66 0.48 -8.94
CA GLY A 494 -30.62 0.05 -7.99
C GLY A 494 -30.92 0.39 -6.53
N SER A 495 -30.09 -0.13 -5.61
CA SER A 495 -30.23 0.06 -4.16
C SER A 495 -31.62 -0.35 -3.63
N ASN A 496 -32.12 -1.49 -4.08
CA ASN A 496 -33.45 -2.02 -3.72
C ASN A 496 -34.58 -0.97 -3.98
N GLY A 497 -34.54 -0.36 -5.16
CA GLY A 497 -35.54 0.64 -5.57
C GLY A 497 -35.32 2.05 -5.01
N ARG A 498 -34.18 2.33 -4.37
CA ARG A 498 -33.93 3.65 -3.74
C ARG A 498 -33.01 4.57 -4.57
N ASP A 499 -32.38 4.08 -5.64
CA ASP A 499 -31.48 4.86 -6.47
C ASP A 499 -32.24 5.75 -7.45
N LYS A 500 -32.48 7.00 -7.06
CA LYS A 500 -33.21 7.98 -7.86
C LYS A 500 -32.44 8.60 -9.03
N ARG A 501 -31.15 8.28 -9.18
CA ARG A 501 -30.30 8.94 -10.19
C ARG A 501 -30.63 8.52 -11.61
N PHE A 502 -30.53 9.46 -12.56
CA PHE A 502 -30.58 9.17 -13.97
C PHE A 502 -29.32 8.39 -14.40
N GLU A 503 -29.31 7.09 -14.11
CA GLU A 503 -28.19 6.21 -14.42
C GLU A 503 -27.96 6.07 -15.94
N ARG A 504 -26.76 5.60 -16.35
CA ARG A 504 -26.35 5.54 -17.75
C ARG A 504 -27.33 4.75 -18.64
N ASN A 505 -27.94 3.68 -18.15
CA ASN A 505 -28.84 2.79 -18.89
C ASN A 505 -30.31 2.97 -18.54
N ILE A 506 -30.69 4.11 -17.93
CA ILE A 506 -32.03 4.36 -17.41
C ILE A 506 -33.12 4.27 -18.49
N PHE A 507 -32.83 4.66 -19.72
CA PHE A 507 -33.76 4.63 -20.84
C PHE A 507 -34.27 3.22 -21.20
N LYS A 508 -33.52 2.17 -20.85
CA LYS A 508 -33.95 0.78 -21.01
C LYS A 508 -34.73 0.24 -19.81
N LYS A 509 -34.60 0.88 -18.67
CA LYS A 509 -35.13 0.38 -17.40
C LYS A 509 -36.51 0.98 -17.05
N ILE A 510 -36.71 2.22 -17.44
CA ILE A 510 -37.88 2.99 -17.03
C ILE A 510 -38.81 3.23 -18.22
N PRO A 511 -40.03 2.64 -18.21
CA PRO A 511 -40.99 2.77 -19.31
C PRO A 511 -41.48 4.19 -19.58
N ALA A 512 -41.35 5.10 -18.60
CA ALA A 512 -41.76 6.48 -18.74
C ALA A 512 -40.93 7.31 -19.73
N PHE A 513 -39.75 6.80 -20.18
CA PHE A 513 -38.93 7.47 -21.20
C PHE A 513 -39.43 7.13 -22.61
N THR A 514 -39.76 8.16 -23.41
CA THR A 514 -40.25 8.06 -24.80
C THR A 514 -39.23 8.61 -25.81
N GLU A 515 -39.33 8.20 -27.05
CA GLU A 515 -38.48 8.69 -28.14
C GLU A 515 -38.87 10.10 -28.61
N PHE A 516 -40.17 10.37 -28.53
CA PHE A 516 -40.75 11.63 -28.99
C PHE A 516 -41.39 12.36 -27.81
N LYS A 517 -41.41 13.68 -27.89
CA LYS A 517 -42.11 14.56 -26.95
C LYS A 517 -43.62 14.33 -27.10
N VAL A 518 -44.28 13.93 -26.00
CA VAL A 518 -45.73 13.64 -25.97
C VAL A 518 -46.51 14.87 -25.47
N ASN A 519 -45.97 15.54 -24.44
CA ASN A 519 -46.58 16.77 -23.88
C ASN A 519 -45.57 17.91 -23.90
N GLU A 520 -46.05 19.16 -23.93
CA GLU A 520 -45.16 20.33 -23.88
C GLU A 520 -44.36 20.40 -22.59
N SER A 521 -44.91 19.84 -21.53
CA SER A 521 -44.23 19.79 -20.19
C SER A 521 -43.15 18.70 -20.10
N ASP A 522 -43.02 17.81 -21.07
CA ASP A 522 -42.03 16.73 -20.98
C ASP A 522 -40.61 17.26 -20.97
N ILE A 523 -39.79 16.67 -20.09
CA ILE A 523 -38.37 17.01 -19.90
C ILE A 523 -37.54 16.26 -20.91
N LEU A 524 -36.83 17.01 -21.77
CA LEU A 524 -35.82 16.46 -22.67
C LEU A 524 -34.64 15.92 -21.81
N THR A 525 -34.25 14.69 -22.03
CA THR A 525 -33.14 14.05 -21.30
C THR A 525 -32.10 13.50 -22.27
N ILE A 526 -30.84 13.95 -22.11
CA ILE A 526 -29.71 13.48 -22.90
C ILE A 526 -28.97 12.36 -22.14
N GLY A 527 -28.70 11.29 -22.84
CA GLY A 527 -27.99 10.14 -22.25
C GLY A 527 -27.31 9.27 -23.28
N THR A 528 -27.02 8.04 -22.86
CA THR A 528 -26.38 7.03 -23.73
C THR A 528 -27.23 5.77 -23.74
N GLN A 529 -27.51 5.26 -24.94
CA GLN A 529 -28.19 3.97 -25.19
C GLN A 529 -27.41 3.23 -26.27
N ASN A 530 -27.07 1.95 -26.04
CA ASN A 530 -26.29 1.12 -26.97
C ASN A 530 -24.96 1.82 -27.41
N ASN A 531 -24.27 2.46 -26.49
CA ASN A 531 -23.04 3.25 -26.71
C ASN A 531 -23.18 4.45 -27.65
N LYS A 532 -24.41 4.84 -28.01
CA LYS A 532 -24.70 6.04 -28.81
C LYS A 532 -25.35 7.10 -27.92
N ARG A 533 -25.07 8.36 -28.25
CA ARG A 533 -25.75 9.49 -27.61
C ARG A 533 -27.18 9.59 -28.17
N VAL A 534 -28.14 9.65 -27.26
CA VAL A 534 -29.57 9.72 -27.62
C VAL A 534 -30.28 10.78 -26.75
N VAL A 535 -31.37 11.27 -27.30
CA VAL A 535 -32.34 12.13 -26.59
C VAL A 535 -33.57 11.30 -26.31
N ARG A 536 -34.14 11.44 -25.10
CA ARG A 536 -35.41 10.85 -24.67
C ARG A 536 -36.21 11.92 -23.93
N TYR A 537 -37.48 11.72 -23.86
CA TYR A 537 -38.41 12.61 -23.15
C TYR A 537 -39.04 11.85 -21.99
N ILE A 538 -39.27 12.54 -20.87
CA ILE A 538 -39.93 11.98 -19.70
C ILE A 538 -40.93 13.01 -19.16
N PRO A 539 -42.16 12.58 -18.80
CA PRO A 539 -43.11 13.48 -18.17
C PRO A 539 -42.52 14.17 -16.92
N GLU A 540 -42.70 15.47 -16.81
CA GLU A 540 -42.11 16.29 -15.75
C GLU A 540 -42.41 15.78 -14.32
N LYS A 541 -43.59 15.18 -14.10
CA LYS A 541 -44.00 14.59 -12.83
C LYS A 541 -43.07 13.51 -12.28
N PHE A 542 -42.33 12.80 -13.14
CA PHE A 542 -41.36 11.77 -12.78
C PHE A 542 -39.95 12.27 -12.57
N VAL A 543 -39.71 13.58 -12.69
CA VAL A 543 -38.41 14.20 -12.49
C VAL A 543 -38.39 14.94 -11.15
N ASP A 544 -37.31 14.79 -10.40
CA ASP A 544 -37.08 15.53 -9.15
C ASP A 544 -36.81 17.01 -9.47
N LYS A 545 -37.80 17.87 -9.19
CA LYS A 545 -37.72 19.32 -9.48
C LYS A 545 -36.80 20.08 -8.53
N THR A 546 -36.35 19.47 -7.45
CA THR A 546 -35.46 20.13 -6.48
C THR A 546 -34.01 20.18 -6.97
N HIS A 547 -33.69 19.51 -8.06
CA HIS A 547 -32.34 19.52 -8.60
C HIS A 547 -31.95 20.91 -9.12
N ILE A 548 -30.93 21.50 -8.50
CA ILE A 548 -30.56 22.92 -8.62
C ILE A 548 -30.43 23.46 -10.04
N ASN A 549 -29.98 22.62 -10.99
CA ASN A 549 -29.73 23.06 -12.37
C ASN A 549 -30.85 22.65 -13.35
N LEU A 550 -31.93 21.99 -12.92
CA LEU A 550 -33.01 21.57 -13.83
C LEU A 550 -33.65 22.75 -14.55
N LEU A 551 -33.90 23.83 -13.81
CA LEU A 551 -34.55 25.04 -14.31
C LEU A 551 -33.57 26.16 -14.73
N LYS A 552 -32.30 25.83 -14.90
CA LYS A 552 -31.23 26.77 -15.24
C LYS A 552 -30.52 26.33 -16.51
N TYR A 553 -29.89 27.29 -17.22
CA TYR A 553 -28.88 26.96 -18.22
C TYR A 553 -27.71 26.26 -17.56
N LYS A 554 -27.10 25.31 -18.24
CA LYS A 554 -25.95 24.50 -17.78
C LYS A 554 -25.17 23.97 -18.94
N LEU A 555 -23.86 23.80 -18.76
CA LEU A 555 -23.00 23.10 -19.70
C LEU A 555 -22.90 21.63 -19.30
N ILE A 556 -23.14 20.70 -20.20
CA ILE A 556 -22.77 19.29 -20.01
C ILE A 556 -21.50 18.94 -20.79
N VAL A 557 -20.69 18.08 -20.18
CA VAL A 557 -19.46 17.52 -20.76
C VAL A 557 -19.44 16.02 -20.48
N SER A 558 -18.85 15.21 -21.37
CA SER A 558 -18.75 13.77 -21.15
C SER A 558 -18.13 13.45 -19.78
N ALA A 559 -18.77 12.53 -19.04
CA ALA A 559 -18.23 12.04 -17.77
C ALA A 559 -16.99 11.16 -17.94
N ALA A 560 -16.58 10.84 -19.17
CA ALA A 560 -15.37 10.09 -19.47
C ALA A 560 -14.54 10.79 -20.55
N ALA A 561 -13.22 10.84 -20.33
CA ALA A 561 -12.25 11.35 -21.29
C ALA A 561 -10.94 10.56 -21.16
N SER A 562 -10.03 10.67 -22.16
CA SER A 562 -8.69 10.08 -22.07
C SER A 562 -8.01 10.42 -20.75
N LYS A 563 -7.18 9.52 -20.26
CA LYS A 563 -6.30 9.75 -19.09
C LYS A 563 -5.00 10.48 -19.46
N ASP A 564 -4.67 10.56 -20.77
CA ASP A 564 -3.42 11.14 -21.21
C ASP A 564 -3.43 12.66 -21.01
N PHE A 565 -2.33 13.18 -20.45
CA PHE A 565 -2.17 14.58 -20.12
C PHE A 565 -2.51 15.49 -21.32
N GLY A 566 -3.26 16.55 -21.08
CA GLY A 566 -3.61 17.54 -22.07
C GLY A 566 -4.59 17.09 -23.17
N SER A 567 -5.21 15.92 -23.04
CA SER A 567 -6.19 15.41 -24.01
C SER A 567 -7.42 16.31 -24.11
N LYS A 568 -8.12 16.19 -25.25
CA LYS A 568 -9.37 16.92 -25.50
C LYS A 568 -10.50 16.35 -24.65
N LEU A 569 -11.38 17.22 -24.21
CA LEU A 569 -12.70 16.86 -23.65
C LEU A 569 -13.71 16.74 -24.80
N SER A 570 -14.83 16.07 -24.54
CA SER A 570 -15.84 15.82 -25.57
C SER A 570 -17.26 16.13 -25.11
N ASP A 571 -18.19 16.17 -26.05
CA ASP A 571 -19.62 16.32 -25.83
C ASP A 571 -20.02 17.63 -25.10
N PHE A 572 -19.36 18.75 -25.42
CA PHE A 572 -19.77 20.05 -24.95
C PHE A 572 -21.15 20.42 -25.49
N LYS A 573 -22.12 20.60 -24.60
CA LYS A 573 -23.46 21.06 -24.99
C LYS A 573 -24.06 21.93 -23.90
N VAL A 574 -24.51 23.14 -24.30
CA VAL A 574 -25.32 24.00 -23.42
C VAL A 574 -26.73 23.42 -23.39
N LEU A 575 -27.23 23.15 -22.21
CA LEU A 575 -28.62 22.75 -21.98
C LEU A 575 -29.43 23.93 -21.47
N LYS A 576 -30.66 24.03 -21.97
CA LYS A 576 -31.66 25.04 -21.58
C LYS A 576 -32.35 24.63 -20.26
N PRO A 577 -33.04 25.56 -19.61
CA PRO A 577 -34.02 25.23 -18.57
C PRO A 577 -34.96 24.12 -19.03
N ARG A 578 -35.28 23.17 -18.12
CA ARG A 578 -36.12 21.98 -18.39
C ARG A 578 -35.48 20.93 -19.31
N GLU A 579 -34.18 20.96 -19.49
CA GLU A 579 -33.43 19.87 -20.10
C GLU A 579 -32.59 19.15 -19.04
N ALA A 580 -32.57 17.81 -19.06
CA ALA A 580 -31.92 16.92 -18.11
C ALA A 580 -30.84 16.05 -18.77
N PHE A 581 -30.02 15.40 -17.96
CA PHE A 581 -28.96 14.51 -18.46
C PHE A 581 -28.72 13.33 -17.51
N THR A 582 -28.20 12.24 -18.08
CA THR A 582 -27.87 11.02 -17.34
C THR A 582 -26.42 11.03 -16.87
N ARG A 583 -26.03 10.06 -16.02
CA ARG A 583 -24.67 9.82 -15.51
C ARG A 583 -23.58 9.67 -16.61
N SER A 584 -23.96 9.71 -17.88
CA SER A 584 -22.98 9.77 -19.00
C SER A 584 -22.29 11.13 -19.10
N PHE A 585 -22.79 12.13 -18.39
CA PHE A 585 -22.28 13.52 -18.36
C PHE A 585 -22.10 14.02 -16.94
N ILE A 586 -21.30 15.07 -16.80
CA ILE A 586 -21.27 15.98 -15.67
C ILE A 586 -21.68 17.37 -16.17
N SER A 587 -22.25 18.23 -15.33
CA SER A 587 -22.59 19.59 -15.74
C SER A 587 -21.87 20.65 -14.95
N PHE A 588 -21.65 21.78 -15.59
CA PHE A 588 -21.03 22.97 -15.04
C PHE A 588 -22.00 24.13 -15.11
N GLY A 589 -22.06 24.88 -14.00
CA GLY A 589 -22.93 26.06 -13.89
C GLY A 589 -24.40 25.73 -13.68
N ALA A 590 -25.12 26.73 -13.15
CA ALA A 590 -26.57 26.80 -13.03
C ALA A 590 -26.93 28.28 -13.07
N SER A 591 -27.11 28.87 -14.24
CA SER A 591 -27.33 30.29 -14.45
C SER A 591 -28.63 30.57 -15.20
N ASP A 592 -29.18 31.76 -14.99
CA ASP A 592 -30.26 32.29 -15.82
C ASP A 592 -29.76 32.87 -17.15
N SER A 593 -28.46 33.08 -17.28
CA SER A 593 -27.78 33.56 -18.48
C SER A 593 -27.16 32.43 -19.28
N GLU A 594 -27.59 32.29 -20.53
CA GLU A 594 -26.97 31.38 -21.48
C GLU A 594 -25.51 31.77 -21.78
N GLN A 595 -25.24 33.10 -21.83
CA GLN A 595 -23.92 33.63 -22.10
C GLN A 595 -22.88 33.22 -21.02
N GLU A 596 -23.25 33.23 -19.74
CA GLU A 596 -22.35 32.74 -18.67
C GLU A 596 -21.98 31.27 -18.86
N ILE A 597 -22.91 30.43 -19.33
CA ILE A 597 -22.65 29.04 -19.59
C ILE A 597 -21.76 28.84 -20.84
N ILE A 598 -21.89 29.71 -21.84
CA ILE A 598 -20.97 29.75 -22.99
C ILE A 598 -19.57 30.15 -22.53
N ASN A 599 -19.44 31.13 -21.63
CA ASN A 599 -18.15 31.55 -21.06
C ASN A 599 -17.51 30.41 -20.27
N ILE A 600 -18.26 29.64 -19.48
CA ILE A 600 -17.78 28.40 -18.84
C ILE A 600 -17.27 27.40 -19.90
N SER A 601 -18.00 27.22 -21.01
CA SER A 601 -17.58 26.35 -22.10
C SER A 601 -16.23 26.79 -22.69
N ASN A 602 -16.06 28.08 -22.95
CA ASN A 602 -14.81 28.65 -23.45
C ASN A 602 -13.65 28.39 -22.47
N TYR A 603 -13.88 28.63 -21.18
CA TYR A 603 -12.89 28.37 -20.14
C TYR A 603 -12.45 26.91 -20.09
N LEU A 604 -13.39 25.95 -20.12
CA LEU A 604 -13.04 24.51 -20.07
C LEU A 604 -12.32 24.01 -21.33
N LYS A 605 -12.42 24.75 -22.45
CA LYS A 605 -11.67 24.46 -23.68
C LYS A 605 -10.23 24.98 -23.64
N THR A 606 -9.89 25.93 -22.74
CA THR A 606 -8.54 26.47 -22.65
C THR A 606 -7.50 25.40 -22.33
N LYS A 607 -6.27 25.59 -22.78
CA LYS A 607 -5.14 24.75 -22.43
C LYS A 607 -4.82 24.84 -20.93
N PHE A 608 -4.93 26.06 -20.36
CA PHE A 608 -4.74 26.33 -18.93
C PHE A 608 -5.64 25.45 -18.05
N SER A 609 -6.95 25.49 -18.25
CA SER A 609 -7.92 24.74 -17.45
C SER A 609 -7.69 23.22 -17.55
N ARG A 610 -7.37 22.74 -18.77
CA ARG A 610 -7.14 21.31 -19.01
C ARG A 610 -5.78 20.83 -18.48
N ALA A 611 -4.73 21.66 -18.52
CA ALA A 611 -3.48 21.34 -17.84
C ALA A 611 -3.74 21.07 -16.35
N LEU A 612 -4.54 21.91 -15.70
CA LEU A 612 -4.88 21.78 -14.28
C LEU A 612 -5.83 20.61 -13.98
N LEU A 613 -6.82 20.35 -14.84
CA LEU A 613 -7.68 19.17 -14.76
C LEU A 613 -6.85 17.87 -14.68
N TYR A 614 -5.85 17.75 -15.54
CA TYR A 614 -5.03 16.54 -15.62
C TYR A 614 -4.08 16.34 -14.44
N THR A 615 -3.91 17.33 -13.58
CA THR A 615 -3.13 17.18 -12.34
C THR A 615 -3.78 16.25 -11.32
N LEU A 616 -5.10 16.05 -11.39
CA LEU A 616 -5.87 15.15 -10.50
C LEU A 616 -6.53 13.98 -11.24
N LYS A 617 -6.29 13.83 -12.53
CA LYS A 617 -6.97 12.82 -13.36
C LYS A 617 -6.19 11.50 -13.41
N ASN A 618 -6.60 10.53 -12.58
CA ASN A 618 -5.96 9.20 -12.48
C ASN A 618 -6.62 8.11 -13.35
N GLY A 619 -7.72 8.42 -14.03
CA GLY A 619 -8.50 7.45 -14.79
C GLY A 619 -9.32 8.09 -15.89
N LEU A 620 -10.21 7.29 -16.51
CA LEU A 620 -11.07 7.76 -17.59
C LEU A 620 -12.19 8.71 -17.13
N MET A 621 -12.56 8.68 -15.85
CA MET A 621 -13.71 9.46 -15.35
C MET A 621 -13.35 10.91 -15.05
N ASN A 622 -14.20 11.83 -15.52
CA ASN A 622 -14.21 13.24 -15.15
C ASN A 622 -15.24 13.43 -14.03
N ASN A 623 -14.89 13.11 -12.79
CA ASN A 623 -15.76 13.37 -11.65
C ASN A 623 -15.46 14.75 -11.04
N LYS A 624 -16.32 15.21 -10.14
CA LYS A 624 -16.15 16.50 -9.44
C LYS A 624 -14.76 16.69 -8.82
N ASP A 625 -14.16 15.61 -8.31
CA ASP A 625 -12.87 15.67 -7.61
C ASP A 625 -11.69 15.93 -8.55
N THR A 626 -11.77 15.53 -9.81
CA THR A 626 -10.70 15.78 -10.78
C THR A 626 -10.55 17.28 -11.14
N TRP A 627 -11.54 18.11 -10.79
CA TRP A 627 -11.56 19.53 -11.11
C TRP A 627 -11.12 20.45 -9.96
N LYS A 628 -10.72 19.91 -8.84
CA LYS A 628 -10.38 20.67 -7.62
C LYS A 628 -9.14 21.56 -7.73
N ASN A 629 -8.30 21.37 -8.73
CA ASN A 629 -7.16 22.23 -8.98
C ASN A 629 -7.43 23.30 -10.07
N VAL A 630 -8.61 23.26 -10.71
CA VAL A 630 -9.00 24.25 -11.72
C VAL A 630 -9.68 25.44 -11.03
N PRO A 631 -9.09 26.64 -11.03
CA PRO A 631 -9.64 27.79 -10.32
C PRO A 631 -10.96 28.24 -10.93
N LEU A 632 -11.89 28.63 -10.06
CA LEU A 632 -13.15 29.24 -10.47
C LEU A 632 -12.90 30.66 -10.97
N GLN A 633 -13.47 31.00 -12.13
CA GLN A 633 -13.45 32.35 -12.68
C GLN A 633 -14.80 33.05 -12.47
N ASP A 634 -14.83 34.37 -12.67
CA ASP A 634 -16.07 35.12 -12.90
C ASP A 634 -16.45 34.94 -14.39
N PHE A 635 -17.67 34.45 -14.65
CA PHE A 635 -18.18 34.23 -15.98
C PHE A 635 -19.22 35.27 -16.41
N THR A 636 -19.46 36.26 -15.54
CA THR A 636 -20.37 37.40 -15.82
C THR A 636 -19.70 38.45 -16.71
N ASN A 637 -20.45 39.48 -17.06
CA ASN A 637 -19.91 40.61 -17.81
C ASN A 637 -18.93 41.48 -17.00
N ASN A 638 -18.82 41.27 -15.69
CA ASN A 638 -17.89 41.97 -14.79
C ASN A 638 -16.54 41.26 -14.67
N SER A 639 -16.32 40.18 -15.42
CA SER A 639 -15.11 39.39 -15.40
C SER A 639 -13.86 40.19 -15.79
N ASP A 640 -12.76 39.92 -15.15
CA ASP A 640 -11.41 40.37 -15.54
C ASP A 640 -10.85 39.64 -16.79
N ILE A 641 -11.58 38.64 -17.26
CA ILE A 641 -11.31 37.90 -18.51
C ILE A 641 -12.32 38.28 -19.57
N ASP A 642 -11.85 38.69 -20.73
CA ASP A 642 -12.69 38.95 -21.90
C ASP A 642 -13.04 37.60 -22.58
N TRP A 643 -14.22 37.08 -22.24
CA TRP A 643 -14.74 35.80 -22.75
C TRP A 643 -15.16 35.82 -24.22
N THR A 644 -15.20 37.01 -24.88
CA THR A 644 -15.55 37.16 -26.28
C THR A 644 -14.37 36.81 -27.21
N LYS A 645 -13.19 36.70 -26.67
CA LYS A 645 -11.95 36.40 -27.38
C LYS A 645 -11.85 34.93 -27.79
N SER A 646 -10.92 34.64 -28.66
CA SER A 646 -10.60 33.24 -29.03
C SER A 646 -10.08 32.46 -27.83
N ILE A 647 -10.20 31.13 -27.86
CA ILE A 647 -9.72 30.26 -26.76
C ILE A 647 -8.24 30.51 -26.44
N HIS A 648 -7.42 30.73 -27.46
CA HIS A 648 -6.00 31.05 -27.26
C HIS A 648 -5.78 32.40 -26.57
N GLU A 649 -6.52 33.45 -26.98
CA GLU A 649 -6.44 34.75 -26.31
C GLU A 649 -6.93 34.71 -24.87
N ILE A 650 -7.93 33.85 -24.57
CA ILE A 650 -8.38 33.57 -23.21
C ILE A 650 -7.25 32.86 -22.41
N ASP A 651 -6.54 31.90 -23.00
CA ASP A 651 -5.37 31.27 -22.40
C ASP A 651 -4.30 32.31 -22.00
N LEU A 652 -3.97 33.24 -22.92
CA LEU A 652 -2.99 34.32 -22.65
C LEU A 652 -3.42 35.23 -21.49
N GLN A 653 -4.70 35.57 -21.39
CA GLN A 653 -5.24 36.34 -20.27
C GLN A 653 -5.11 35.56 -18.96
N LEU A 654 -5.39 34.26 -18.94
CA LEU A 654 -5.25 33.39 -17.77
C LEU A 654 -3.77 33.23 -17.34
N TYR A 655 -2.86 33.03 -18.28
CA TYR A 655 -1.41 32.99 -17.99
C TYR A 655 -0.92 34.26 -17.31
N LYS A 656 -1.34 35.41 -17.84
CA LYS A 656 -1.03 36.72 -17.24
C LYS A 656 -1.64 36.87 -15.84
N LYS A 657 -2.92 36.51 -15.68
CA LYS A 657 -3.65 36.58 -14.42
C LYS A 657 -2.95 35.79 -13.31
N TYR A 658 -2.48 34.58 -13.60
CA TYR A 658 -1.84 33.70 -12.62
C TYR A 658 -0.31 33.84 -12.58
N GLY A 659 0.28 34.80 -13.29
CA GLY A 659 1.70 35.12 -13.26
C GLY A 659 2.58 33.98 -13.73
N LEU A 660 2.18 33.26 -14.79
CA LEU A 660 2.99 32.21 -15.38
C LEU A 660 4.20 32.82 -16.10
N ASN A 661 5.36 32.20 -15.91
CA ASN A 661 6.56 32.55 -16.66
C ASN A 661 6.59 31.85 -18.04
N GLN A 662 7.55 32.21 -18.91
CA GLN A 662 7.61 31.69 -20.27
C GLN A 662 7.79 30.18 -20.31
N GLU A 663 8.61 29.58 -19.42
CA GLU A 663 8.82 28.13 -19.33
C GLU A 663 7.52 27.38 -19.01
N GLU A 664 6.70 27.92 -18.10
CA GLU A 664 5.40 27.36 -17.70
C GLU A 664 4.38 27.45 -18.84
N ILE A 665 4.39 28.57 -19.57
CA ILE A 665 3.54 28.79 -20.75
C ILE A 665 3.94 27.80 -21.87
N ASP A 666 5.21 27.72 -22.21
CA ASP A 666 5.74 26.81 -23.23
C ASP A 666 5.43 25.35 -22.92
N PHE A 667 5.50 24.98 -21.65
CA PHE A 667 5.11 23.65 -21.20
C PHE A 667 3.63 23.36 -21.47
N ILE A 668 2.72 24.27 -21.09
CA ILE A 668 1.28 24.11 -21.34
C ILE A 668 1.02 24.08 -22.85
N GLU A 669 1.59 25.03 -23.60
CA GLU A 669 1.35 25.17 -25.03
C GLU A 669 1.80 23.94 -25.83
N SER A 670 2.92 23.31 -25.43
CA SER A 670 3.48 22.13 -26.11
C SER A 670 2.82 20.81 -25.72
N HIS A 671 2.32 20.67 -24.49
CA HIS A 671 1.83 19.40 -23.97
C HIS A 671 0.29 19.27 -23.98
N VAL A 672 -0.44 20.39 -24.10
CA VAL A 672 -1.91 20.38 -24.11
C VAL A 672 -2.45 20.58 -25.52
N LYS A 673 -3.26 19.65 -26.00
CA LYS A 673 -3.84 19.69 -27.37
C LYS A 673 -4.82 20.85 -27.50
N GLU A 674 -4.74 21.59 -28.60
CA GLU A 674 -5.66 22.68 -28.88
C GLU A 674 -7.12 22.20 -29.01
N MET A 675 -8.07 22.98 -28.49
CA MET A 675 -9.52 22.85 -28.68
C MET A 675 -10.08 24.18 -29.21
N LYS A 676 -10.99 24.08 -30.17
CA LYS A 676 -11.72 25.21 -30.75
C LYS A 676 -13.08 25.36 -30.09
#